data_f25784257fff9366cea6530169e26ead
#
_entry.id   f25784257fff9366cea6530169e26ead
#
_cell.length_a   1.000
_cell.length_b   1.000
_cell.length_c   1.000
_cell.angle_alpha   90.00
_cell.angle_beta   90.00
_cell.angle_gamma   90.00
#
_symmetry.space_group_name_H-M   'P 1'
#
loop_
_entity.id
_entity.type
_entity.pdbx_description
1 polymer ?
#
loop_
_entity_poly.entity_id
_entity_poly.type
_entity_poly.pdbx_seq_one_letter_code
_entity_poly.pdbx_strand_id
1 'polypeptide(L)'
;MYINSIKSPQDLKKLSISELKKLAQELRETIIERVSINGGHLASNLGVVELTIALHYVFNSPVDKIIWDVGHQSYSHKLLTGRYERFSSLRKYNGISGFPKRDESEHDAFGTGHSSTSISAALGMIEARDYLKAQSSKLKAQDLDFKVIAVIGDGAMTAGLAFEGLNNAGHLKKDLIVILNDNEMSISPNVGALSAYLNRILTGEFYQKFKKETKSFLEGIPKLGGLAAKIAQRTEEMLKGLFLPGIIFEELGFNYVGPIDGHNIELLIETLKRIKTSSSPTLIHVITKKGKGYEFSEKNPSAFHGIGPFKLETGSPISGGRPTYSEVFGDTLIELAAKDEKIVAISAAMKEGTGLEHFAERYPDRFYDVGIAEPHAVTFAAGLATQGLKPVVAIYSTFLQRAYDEIVHDICLQNLHVVFAIDRAGIVGEDGPTHSGLFDLSYLRHIPNIVVMAPKDDVELRAMFELALRHDGPVAIRYPRGKVSSKFQVPSSKLTENNNSKDSSLVTRHSSLLEIGKAEILREGDDIALIAIGNTVFPALSAAERLEKKGVSAMVINARFIKPLDHNLISSVASRIPRIITIEENALEGGFGSALLEFLNEMEVRHLRVRRLGIPDKFIEQGQQSELREKYGLDKEGIYQTAISFLREPSYSH
;
A
#
# COMPACT_ATOMS: atom_id res chain seq x y z
N MET A 1 -9.24 -7.53 -33.88
CA MET A 1 -9.20 -6.93 -32.55
C MET A 1 -8.78 -5.48 -32.66
N TYR A 2 -9.57 -4.56 -32.14
CA TYR A 2 -9.27 -3.14 -32.16
C TYR A 2 -8.06 -2.78 -31.30
N ILE A 3 -7.86 -3.47 -30.17
CA ILE A 3 -6.75 -3.20 -29.25
C ILE A 3 -5.38 -3.27 -29.95
N ASN A 4 -5.20 -4.13 -30.95
CA ASN A 4 -3.94 -4.28 -31.69
C ASN A 4 -3.62 -3.03 -32.54
N SER A 5 -4.65 -2.26 -32.93
CA SER A 5 -4.50 -1.03 -33.72
C SER A 5 -4.25 0.21 -32.89
N ILE A 6 -4.42 0.13 -31.56
CA ILE A 6 -4.20 1.27 -30.66
C ILE A 6 -2.74 1.32 -30.25
N LYS A 7 -2.00 2.24 -30.85
CA LYS A 7 -0.60 2.53 -30.49
C LYS A 7 -0.48 3.78 -29.63
N SER A 8 -1.50 4.64 -29.67
CA SER A 8 -1.57 5.88 -28.89
C SER A 8 -3.02 6.29 -28.63
N PRO A 9 -3.30 7.20 -27.68
CA PRO A 9 -4.65 7.73 -27.47
C PRO A 9 -5.27 8.40 -28.70
N GLN A 10 -4.46 8.84 -29.65
CA GLN A 10 -4.96 9.48 -30.89
C GLN A 10 -5.71 8.49 -31.79
N ASP A 11 -5.37 7.20 -31.70
CA ASP A 11 -6.04 6.16 -32.48
C ASP A 11 -7.47 5.91 -32.01
N LEU A 12 -7.76 6.12 -30.69
CA LEU A 12 -9.11 6.04 -30.15
C LEU A 12 -10.07 7.05 -30.79
N LYS A 13 -9.57 8.26 -31.11
CA LYS A 13 -10.39 9.35 -31.64
C LYS A 13 -10.91 9.09 -33.06
N LYS A 14 -10.38 8.06 -33.72
CA LYS A 14 -10.81 7.60 -35.05
C LYS A 14 -11.97 6.61 -34.97
N LEU A 15 -12.23 6.04 -33.78
CA LEU A 15 -13.23 4.99 -33.59
C LEU A 15 -14.62 5.58 -33.35
N SER A 16 -15.63 4.92 -33.90
CA SER A 16 -17.04 5.18 -33.58
C SER A 16 -17.40 4.68 -32.17
N ILE A 17 -18.50 5.16 -31.62
CA ILE A 17 -19.00 4.71 -30.30
C ILE A 17 -19.23 3.17 -30.28
N SER A 18 -19.71 2.58 -31.38
CA SER A 18 -19.88 1.13 -31.49
C SER A 18 -18.55 0.37 -31.42
N GLU A 19 -17.50 0.91 -32.03
CA GLU A 19 -16.16 0.33 -31.99
C GLU A 19 -15.51 0.50 -30.62
N LEU A 20 -15.70 1.64 -29.95
CA LEU A 20 -15.23 1.86 -28.60
C LEU A 20 -15.86 0.88 -27.60
N LYS A 21 -17.16 0.52 -27.76
CA LYS A 21 -17.82 -0.52 -26.95
C LYS A 21 -17.19 -1.89 -27.16
N LYS A 22 -16.79 -2.24 -28.37
CA LYS A 22 -16.09 -3.51 -28.67
C LYS A 22 -14.67 -3.48 -28.08
N LEU A 23 -13.95 -2.36 -28.21
CA LEU A 23 -12.63 -2.18 -27.60
C LEU A 23 -12.70 -2.33 -26.08
N ALA A 24 -13.76 -1.82 -25.41
CA ALA A 24 -13.94 -1.99 -23.97
C ALA A 24 -14.01 -3.47 -23.57
N GLN A 25 -14.68 -4.30 -24.36
CA GLN A 25 -14.73 -5.73 -24.12
C GLN A 25 -13.37 -6.40 -24.33
N GLU A 26 -12.65 -6.07 -25.40
CA GLU A 26 -11.30 -6.59 -25.68
C GLU A 26 -10.29 -6.21 -24.58
N LEU A 27 -10.39 -5.00 -24.03
CA LEU A 27 -9.57 -4.54 -22.89
C LEU A 27 -9.85 -5.41 -21.64
N ARG A 28 -11.12 -5.66 -21.33
CA ARG A 28 -11.49 -6.51 -20.19
C ARG A 28 -10.92 -7.92 -20.30
N GLU A 29 -11.14 -8.56 -21.46
CA GLU A 29 -10.64 -9.89 -21.73
C GLU A 29 -9.11 -9.97 -21.61
N THR A 30 -8.40 -8.99 -22.16
CA THR A 30 -6.94 -8.89 -22.06
C THR A 30 -6.49 -8.73 -20.60
N ILE A 31 -7.15 -7.88 -19.81
CA ILE A 31 -6.82 -7.65 -18.40
C ILE A 31 -7.08 -8.92 -17.58
N ILE A 32 -8.23 -9.57 -17.76
CA ILE A 32 -8.59 -10.80 -17.06
C ILE A 32 -7.56 -11.90 -17.34
N GLU A 33 -7.26 -12.14 -18.63
CA GLU A 33 -6.27 -13.13 -19.05
C GLU A 33 -4.90 -12.86 -18.42
N ARG A 34 -4.41 -11.62 -18.48
CA ARG A 34 -3.06 -11.28 -17.98
C ARG A 34 -2.97 -11.34 -16.47
N VAL A 35 -3.97 -10.85 -15.77
CA VAL A 35 -4.01 -10.89 -14.30
C VAL A 35 -4.18 -12.31 -13.78
N SER A 36 -4.89 -13.20 -14.49
CA SER A 36 -4.99 -14.60 -14.09
C SER A 36 -3.61 -15.30 -14.06
N ILE A 37 -2.67 -14.87 -14.92
CA ILE A 37 -1.33 -15.45 -15.04
C ILE A 37 -0.33 -14.74 -14.09
N ASN A 38 -0.34 -13.42 -14.09
CA ASN A 38 0.67 -12.61 -13.39
C ASN A 38 0.26 -12.21 -11.97
N GLY A 39 -1.02 -12.33 -11.63
CA GLY A 39 -1.60 -11.63 -10.48
C GLY A 39 -1.73 -10.13 -10.75
N GLY A 40 -2.43 -9.42 -9.88
CA GLY A 40 -2.58 -7.96 -9.96
C GLY A 40 -3.91 -7.46 -9.44
N HIS A 41 -4.21 -6.19 -9.72
CA HIS A 41 -5.43 -5.51 -9.28
C HIS A 41 -6.53 -5.69 -10.33
N LEU A 42 -7.33 -6.78 -10.23
CA LEU A 42 -8.32 -7.10 -11.26
C LEU A 42 -9.58 -6.25 -11.13
N ALA A 43 -10.24 -6.32 -9.97
CA ALA A 43 -11.57 -5.74 -9.79
C ALA A 43 -11.63 -4.23 -10.05
N SER A 44 -10.62 -3.50 -9.59
CA SER A 44 -10.51 -2.05 -9.78
C SER A 44 -10.34 -1.65 -11.25
N ASN A 45 -9.57 -2.43 -12.00
CA ASN A 45 -9.34 -2.19 -13.44
C ASN A 45 -10.60 -2.46 -14.28
N LEU A 46 -11.31 -3.54 -13.99
CA LEU A 46 -12.53 -3.90 -14.73
C LEU A 46 -13.65 -2.86 -14.55
N GLY A 47 -13.66 -2.17 -13.42
CA GLY A 47 -14.66 -1.13 -13.12
C GLY A 47 -14.50 0.15 -13.94
N VAL A 48 -13.30 0.49 -14.41
CA VAL A 48 -13.00 1.79 -15.02
C VAL A 48 -12.65 1.75 -16.51
N VAL A 49 -12.95 0.66 -17.19
CA VAL A 49 -12.57 0.51 -18.62
C VAL A 49 -13.20 1.58 -19.49
N GLU A 50 -14.52 1.78 -19.41
CA GLU A 50 -15.25 2.78 -20.20
C GLU A 50 -14.83 4.20 -19.82
N LEU A 51 -14.65 4.48 -18.53
CA LEU A 51 -14.16 5.78 -18.06
C LEU A 51 -12.77 6.08 -18.63
N THR A 52 -11.87 5.10 -18.64
CA THR A 52 -10.51 5.27 -19.20
C THR A 52 -10.54 5.55 -20.69
N ILE A 53 -11.38 4.82 -21.45
CA ILE A 53 -11.59 5.06 -22.87
C ILE A 53 -12.10 6.50 -23.10
N ALA A 54 -13.13 6.91 -22.36
CA ALA A 54 -13.73 8.24 -22.52
C ALA A 54 -12.74 9.37 -22.21
N LEU A 55 -11.93 9.22 -21.16
CA LEU A 55 -10.88 10.17 -20.79
C LEU A 55 -9.87 10.33 -21.93
N HIS A 56 -9.32 9.22 -22.46
CA HIS A 56 -8.36 9.27 -23.56
C HIS A 56 -8.97 9.67 -24.91
N TYR A 57 -10.27 9.47 -25.08
CA TYR A 57 -10.98 9.93 -26.28
C TYR A 57 -11.16 11.45 -26.29
N VAL A 58 -11.44 12.07 -25.12
CA VAL A 58 -11.72 13.50 -25.00
C VAL A 58 -10.46 14.32 -24.77
N PHE A 59 -9.59 13.90 -23.87
CA PHE A 59 -8.37 14.63 -23.52
C PHE A 59 -7.18 14.22 -24.38
N ASN A 60 -6.22 15.11 -24.52
CA ASN A 60 -5.05 14.95 -25.37
C ASN A 60 -3.83 14.53 -24.55
N SER A 61 -3.85 13.33 -23.93
CA SER A 61 -2.66 12.81 -23.28
C SER A 61 -1.53 12.55 -24.30
N PRO A 62 -0.26 12.92 -24.04
CA PRO A 62 0.30 13.35 -22.75
C PRO A 62 0.23 14.87 -22.49
N VAL A 63 -0.32 15.67 -23.41
CA VAL A 63 -0.44 17.13 -23.22
C VAL A 63 -1.35 17.42 -22.03
N ASP A 64 -2.62 17.00 -22.08
CA ASP A 64 -3.51 16.99 -20.93
C ASP A 64 -3.02 15.95 -19.90
N LYS A 65 -3.03 16.30 -18.62
CA LYS A 65 -2.48 15.49 -17.54
C LYS A 65 -3.59 14.70 -16.83
N ILE A 66 -3.52 13.38 -16.90
CA ILE A 66 -4.43 12.48 -16.18
C ILE A 66 -3.66 11.84 -15.03
N ILE A 67 -4.10 12.08 -13.79
CA ILE A 67 -3.48 11.54 -12.58
C ILE A 67 -4.44 10.51 -11.98
N TRP A 68 -3.96 9.28 -11.87
CA TRP A 68 -4.71 8.17 -11.29
C TRP A 68 -4.38 8.05 -9.80
N ASP A 69 -5.34 8.34 -8.93
CA ASP A 69 -5.18 8.15 -7.48
C ASP A 69 -4.95 6.67 -7.17
N VAL A 70 -4.02 6.34 -6.26
CA VAL A 70 -3.48 4.98 -6.08
C VAL A 70 -2.82 4.47 -7.36
N GLY A 71 -3.51 4.50 -8.49
CA GLY A 71 -3.03 4.04 -9.78
C GLY A 71 -3.16 2.53 -10.04
N HIS A 72 -3.72 1.77 -9.10
CA HIS A 72 -3.96 0.33 -9.23
C HIS A 72 -5.02 0.00 -10.30
N GLN A 73 -5.82 0.98 -10.73
CA GLN A 73 -6.85 0.89 -11.78
C GLN A 73 -6.34 1.31 -13.17
N SER A 74 -5.03 1.43 -13.39
CA SER A 74 -4.44 2.04 -14.60
C SER A 74 -4.12 1.07 -15.74
N TYR A 75 -4.56 -0.19 -15.70
CA TYR A 75 -4.20 -1.17 -16.74
C TYR A 75 -4.77 -0.82 -18.11
N SER A 76 -6.04 -0.38 -18.18
CA SER A 76 -6.61 0.14 -19.42
C SER A 76 -5.86 1.36 -19.94
N HIS A 77 -5.43 2.27 -19.06
CA HIS A 77 -4.58 3.40 -19.40
C HIS A 77 -3.26 2.94 -20.05
N LYS A 78 -2.58 1.95 -19.45
CA LYS A 78 -1.34 1.40 -20.02
C LYS A 78 -1.56 0.77 -21.40
N LEU A 79 -2.63 -0.01 -21.55
CA LEU A 79 -2.98 -0.63 -22.85
C LEU A 79 -3.27 0.40 -23.93
N LEU A 80 -3.97 1.49 -23.60
CA LEU A 80 -4.35 2.56 -24.54
C LEU A 80 -3.22 3.55 -24.86
N THR A 81 -2.12 3.49 -24.12
CA THR A 81 -0.95 4.36 -24.28
C THR A 81 0.29 3.63 -24.80
N GLY A 82 0.09 2.64 -25.68
CA GLY A 82 1.13 1.97 -26.44
C GLY A 82 1.87 0.84 -25.73
N ARG A 83 1.42 0.39 -24.57
CA ARG A 83 2.08 -0.69 -23.80
C ARG A 83 1.47 -2.08 -24.02
N TYR A 84 0.59 -2.26 -24.99
CA TYR A 84 -0.09 -3.54 -25.25
C TYR A 84 0.89 -4.68 -25.51
N GLU A 85 1.89 -4.51 -26.35
CA GLU A 85 2.86 -5.56 -26.71
C GLU A 85 3.68 -6.01 -25.49
N ARG A 86 3.95 -5.10 -24.56
CA ARG A 86 4.70 -5.35 -23.32
C ARG A 86 3.80 -5.79 -22.15
N PHE A 87 2.49 -5.80 -22.33
CA PHE A 87 1.55 -6.03 -21.23
C PHE A 87 1.68 -7.42 -20.59
N SER A 88 2.23 -8.40 -21.32
CA SER A 88 2.57 -9.73 -20.80
C SER A 88 3.64 -9.68 -19.67
N SER A 89 4.41 -8.59 -19.59
CA SER A 89 5.44 -8.36 -18.58
C SER A 89 4.93 -7.57 -17.36
N LEU A 90 3.62 -7.32 -17.26
CA LEU A 90 3.02 -6.57 -16.14
C LEU A 90 3.45 -7.15 -14.80
N ARG A 91 3.98 -6.30 -13.91
CA ARG A 91 4.44 -6.62 -12.54
C ARG A 91 5.64 -7.58 -12.46
N LYS A 92 6.24 -7.97 -13.59
CA LYS A 92 7.45 -8.79 -13.63
C LYS A 92 8.71 -7.94 -13.52
N TYR A 93 9.80 -8.55 -13.10
CA TYR A 93 11.12 -7.93 -13.11
C TYR A 93 11.47 -7.44 -14.53
N ASN A 94 12.01 -6.23 -14.64
CA ASN A 94 12.27 -5.54 -15.92
C ASN A 94 11.03 -5.38 -16.85
N GLY A 95 9.83 -5.66 -16.35
CA GLY A 95 8.58 -5.48 -17.06
C GLY A 95 7.94 -4.12 -16.77
N ILE A 96 6.67 -3.99 -17.18
CA ILE A 96 5.87 -2.80 -16.87
C ILE A 96 5.35 -2.83 -15.42
N SER A 97 5.34 -1.67 -14.78
CA SER A 97 4.85 -1.48 -13.42
C SER A 97 3.34 -1.76 -13.31
N GLY A 98 2.89 -2.22 -12.14
CA GLY A 98 1.47 -2.31 -11.80
C GLY A 98 0.80 -0.95 -11.55
N PHE A 99 1.59 0.13 -11.45
CA PHE A 99 1.14 1.50 -11.17
C PHE A 99 1.70 2.47 -12.21
N PRO A 100 1.13 3.67 -12.38
CA PRO A 100 1.71 4.73 -13.20
C PRO A 100 3.13 5.07 -12.74
N LYS A 101 4.03 5.23 -13.71
CA LYS A 101 5.44 5.50 -13.46
C LYS A 101 6.00 6.43 -14.54
N ARG A 102 6.44 7.63 -14.14
CA ARG A 102 6.85 8.69 -15.08
C ARG A 102 7.97 8.30 -16.03
N ASP A 103 8.89 7.46 -15.59
CA ASP A 103 10.01 6.96 -16.42
C ASP A 103 9.63 5.75 -17.30
N GLU A 104 8.39 5.23 -17.16
CA GLU A 104 7.86 4.17 -18.02
C GLU A 104 7.14 4.71 -19.25
N SER A 105 6.45 5.86 -19.13
CA SER A 105 5.67 6.46 -20.21
C SER A 105 5.44 7.95 -19.97
N GLU A 106 5.52 8.77 -21.04
CA GLU A 106 5.15 10.18 -21.02
C GLU A 106 3.66 10.43 -20.66
N HIS A 107 2.82 9.42 -20.85
CA HIS A 107 1.41 9.47 -20.48
C HIS A 107 1.17 9.29 -18.96
N ASP A 108 2.14 8.78 -18.21
CA ASP A 108 2.09 8.64 -16.75
C ASP A 108 2.49 9.99 -16.12
N ALA A 109 1.56 10.95 -16.10
CA ALA A 109 1.81 12.33 -15.68
C ALA A 109 2.38 12.46 -14.26
N PHE A 110 1.99 11.52 -13.37
CA PHE A 110 2.46 11.44 -11.98
C PHE A 110 2.61 9.98 -11.55
N GLY A 111 3.69 9.65 -10.85
CA GLY A 111 3.89 8.33 -10.25
C GLY A 111 2.99 8.17 -9.03
N THR A 112 2.23 7.07 -8.97
CA THR A 112 1.29 6.80 -7.88
C THR A 112 1.49 5.38 -7.32
N GLY A 113 0.83 5.07 -6.21
CA GLY A 113 0.89 3.81 -5.48
C GLY A 113 0.15 3.92 -4.15
N HIS A 114 0.27 5.07 -3.49
CA HIS A 114 -0.48 5.43 -2.30
C HIS A 114 -1.69 6.28 -2.65
N SER A 115 -2.76 6.17 -1.86
CA SER A 115 -4.04 6.86 -2.09
C SER A 115 -3.98 8.35 -1.79
N SER A 116 -4.96 9.08 -2.30
CA SER A 116 -5.36 10.42 -1.86
C SER A 116 -4.41 11.56 -2.24
N THR A 117 -3.41 11.29 -3.08
CA THR A 117 -2.40 12.27 -3.51
C THR A 117 -2.75 13.01 -4.80
N SER A 118 -3.69 12.49 -5.58
CA SER A 118 -3.96 12.96 -6.95
C SER A 118 -4.46 14.40 -7.03
N ILE A 119 -5.32 14.82 -6.10
CA ILE A 119 -5.91 16.16 -6.10
C ILE A 119 -4.84 17.21 -5.83
N SER A 120 -4.03 17.03 -4.80
CA SER A 120 -2.93 17.94 -4.46
C SER A 120 -1.88 18.00 -5.56
N ALA A 121 -1.52 16.86 -6.16
CA ALA A 121 -0.59 16.81 -7.29
C ALA A 121 -1.14 17.54 -8.53
N ALA A 122 -2.44 17.34 -8.82
CA ALA A 122 -3.11 18.03 -9.93
C ALA A 122 -3.16 19.54 -9.72
N LEU A 123 -3.49 20.00 -8.52
CA LEU A 123 -3.49 21.42 -8.17
C LEU A 123 -2.11 22.04 -8.34
N GLY A 124 -1.06 21.38 -7.88
CA GLY A 124 0.32 21.82 -8.09
C GLY A 124 0.71 21.94 -9.56
N MET A 125 0.24 21.02 -10.42
CA MET A 125 0.48 21.12 -11.89
C MET A 125 -0.26 22.31 -12.50
N ILE A 126 -1.47 22.63 -12.04
CA ILE A 126 -2.25 23.78 -12.51
C ILE A 126 -1.55 25.08 -12.10
N GLU A 127 -1.13 25.20 -10.85
CA GLU A 127 -0.41 26.38 -10.37
C GLU A 127 0.90 26.59 -11.15
N ALA A 128 1.66 25.53 -11.41
CA ALA A 128 2.86 25.62 -12.24
C ALA A 128 2.54 26.06 -13.68
N ARG A 129 1.50 25.52 -14.30
CA ARG A 129 1.02 25.92 -15.62
C ARG A 129 0.69 27.43 -15.65
N ASP A 130 -0.12 27.88 -14.71
CA ASP A 130 -0.61 29.26 -14.65
C ASP A 130 0.54 30.24 -14.37
N TYR A 131 1.46 29.89 -13.47
CA TYR A 131 2.66 30.66 -13.18
C TYR A 131 3.54 30.80 -14.43
N LEU A 132 3.81 29.69 -15.14
CA LEU A 132 4.60 29.68 -16.37
C LEU A 132 3.94 30.49 -17.49
N LYS A 133 2.60 30.42 -17.62
CA LYS A 133 1.85 31.29 -18.55
C LYS A 133 2.05 32.77 -18.25
N ALA A 134 2.02 33.16 -16.98
CA ALA A 134 2.18 34.56 -16.58
C ALA A 134 3.60 35.09 -16.78
N GLN A 135 4.61 34.24 -16.64
CA GLN A 135 6.04 34.64 -16.73
C GLN A 135 6.59 34.61 -18.13
N SER A 136 5.97 33.90 -19.09
CA SER A 136 6.65 33.65 -20.37
C SER A 136 6.20 34.56 -21.50
N SER A 137 7.12 35.48 -21.85
CA SER A 137 7.22 36.05 -23.22
C SER A 137 7.90 35.10 -24.24
N LYS A 138 8.50 34.00 -23.80
CA LYS A 138 9.36 33.10 -24.60
C LYS A 138 8.81 31.70 -24.87
N LEU A 139 7.93 31.14 -24.01
CA LEU A 139 7.25 29.87 -24.26
C LEU A 139 6.04 30.14 -25.16
N LYS A 140 5.81 29.30 -26.17
CA LYS A 140 4.57 29.39 -26.95
C LYS A 140 3.40 29.14 -26.03
N ALA A 141 2.48 30.07 -25.92
CA ALA A 141 1.28 29.98 -25.10
C ALA A 141 0.49 28.66 -25.32
N GLN A 142 0.61 28.08 -26.52
CA GLN A 142 0.00 26.80 -26.90
C GLN A 142 0.55 25.59 -26.11
N ASP A 143 1.84 25.60 -25.70
CA ASP A 143 2.48 24.50 -24.99
C ASP A 143 2.03 24.42 -23.52
N LEU A 144 1.42 25.48 -23.03
CA LEU A 144 0.90 25.60 -21.66
C LEU A 144 -0.64 25.53 -21.56
N ASP A 145 -1.33 25.27 -22.68
CA ASP A 145 -2.78 25.17 -22.70
C ASP A 145 -3.25 23.71 -22.56
N PHE A 146 -3.11 23.17 -21.36
CA PHE A 146 -3.50 21.81 -21.04
C PHE A 146 -4.45 21.75 -19.84
N LYS A 147 -5.28 20.72 -19.80
CA LYS A 147 -6.13 20.39 -18.65
C LYS A 147 -5.44 19.41 -17.71
N VAL A 148 -5.82 19.46 -16.45
CA VAL A 148 -5.36 18.49 -15.42
C VAL A 148 -6.57 17.81 -14.80
N ILE A 149 -6.53 16.49 -14.81
CA ILE A 149 -7.61 15.63 -14.37
C ILE A 149 -7.10 14.71 -13.26
N ALA A 150 -7.72 14.75 -12.09
CA ALA A 150 -7.49 13.80 -11.00
C ALA A 150 -8.60 12.76 -10.99
N VAL A 151 -8.27 11.47 -11.11
CA VAL A 151 -9.22 10.35 -11.02
C VAL A 151 -9.03 9.71 -9.66
N ILE A 152 -9.99 9.86 -8.76
CA ILE A 152 -9.92 9.38 -7.38
C ILE A 152 -11.11 8.48 -7.04
N GLY A 153 -10.87 7.40 -6.30
CA GLY A 153 -11.92 6.53 -5.80
C GLY A 153 -12.59 7.10 -4.53
N ASP A 154 -13.83 6.70 -4.32
CA ASP A 154 -14.65 7.06 -3.15
C ASP A 154 -13.97 6.72 -1.82
N GLY A 155 -13.32 5.55 -1.70
CA GLY A 155 -12.53 5.19 -0.53
C GLY A 155 -11.32 6.10 -0.31
N ALA A 156 -10.58 6.46 -1.37
CA ALA A 156 -9.43 7.37 -1.28
C ALA A 156 -9.84 8.83 -0.98
N MET A 157 -11.07 9.21 -1.34
CA MET A 157 -11.63 10.53 -1.05
C MET A 157 -11.87 10.76 0.45
N THR A 158 -11.96 9.69 1.26
CA THR A 158 -12.19 9.80 2.71
C THR A 158 -10.95 10.22 3.52
N ALA A 159 -9.75 10.18 2.92
CA ALA A 159 -8.51 10.53 3.60
C ALA A 159 -8.32 12.06 3.75
N GLY A 160 -7.67 12.48 4.83
CA GLY A 160 -7.43 13.89 5.14
C GLY A 160 -6.77 14.67 4.00
N LEU A 161 -5.71 14.13 3.39
CA LEU A 161 -4.98 14.78 2.29
C LEU A 161 -5.87 15.08 1.07
N ALA A 162 -6.82 14.18 0.74
CA ALA A 162 -7.78 14.45 -0.34
C ALA A 162 -8.69 15.62 0.01
N PHE A 163 -9.14 15.70 1.26
CA PHE A 163 -9.99 16.78 1.75
C PHE A 163 -9.25 18.12 1.79
N GLU A 164 -8.01 18.13 2.24
CA GLU A 164 -7.12 19.30 2.20
C GLU A 164 -6.92 19.80 0.77
N GLY A 165 -6.69 18.88 -0.17
CA GLY A 165 -6.56 19.20 -1.60
C GLY A 165 -7.84 19.80 -2.19
N LEU A 166 -9.02 19.25 -1.89
CA LEU A 166 -10.31 19.81 -2.30
C LEU A 166 -10.55 21.20 -1.72
N ASN A 167 -10.37 21.37 -0.41
CA ASN A 167 -10.54 22.64 0.27
C ASN A 167 -9.66 23.74 -0.35
N ASN A 168 -8.39 23.43 -0.61
CA ASN A 168 -7.47 24.39 -1.22
C ASN A 168 -7.82 24.68 -2.69
N ALA A 169 -8.16 23.68 -3.48
CA ALA A 169 -8.52 23.84 -4.89
C ALA A 169 -9.78 24.72 -5.06
N GLY A 170 -10.79 24.51 -4.21
CA GLY A 170 -12.00 25.33 -4.22
C GLY A 170 -11.74 26.79 -3.82
N HIS A 171 -10.88 27.01 -2.80
CA HIS A 171 -10.46 28.37 -2.42
C HIS A 171 -9.74 29.10 -3.57
N LEU A 172 -8.81 28.41 -4.25
CA LEU A 172 -8.02 28.97 -5.36
C LEU A 172 -8.82 29.10 -6.66
N LYS A 173 -10.00 28.48 -6.76
CA LYS A 173 -10.92 28.53 -7.92
C LYS A 173 -10.25 28.15 -9.23
N LYS A 174 -9.37 27.15 -9.20
CA LYS A 174 -8.63 26.70 -10.39
C LYS A 174 -9.47 25.74 -11.26
N ASP A 175 -9.17 25.63 -12.52
CA ASP A 175 -9.86 24.77 -13.49
C ASP A 175 -9.50 23.28 -13.37
N LEU A 176 -9.45 22.80 -12.12
CA LEU A 176 -9.22 21.41 -11.78
C LEU A 176 -10.43 20.54 -12.12
N ILE A 177 -10.21 19.42 -12.78
CA ILE A 177 -11.22 18.41 -13.03
C ILE A 177 -10.95 17.22 -12.07
N VAL A 178 -11.89 16.96 -11.16
CA VAL A 178 -11.84 15.79 -10.27
C VAL A 178 -12.90 14.79 -10.73
N ILE A 179 -12.49 13.57 -11.04
CA ILE A 179 -13.38 12.45 -11.33
C ILE A 179 -13.48 11.60 -10.06
N LEU A 180 -14.60 11.69 -9.37
CA LEU A 180 -14.93 10.80 -8.25
C LEU A 180 -15.50 9.51 -8.84
N ASN A 181 -14.69 8.45 -8.82
CA ASN A 181 -15.10 7.11 -9.24
C ASN A 181 -15.69 6.37 -8.05
N ASP A 182 -17.02 6.36 -7.95
CA ASP A 182 -17.76 5.74 -6.86
C ASP A 182 -18.20 4.34 -7.24
N ASN A 183 -17.77 3.36 -6.44
CA ASN A 183 -18.18 1.97 -6.57
C ASN A 183 -18.54 1.36 -5.20
N GLU A 184 -18.75 2.20 -4.19
CA GLU A 184 -19.11 1.86 -2.80
C GLU A 184 -18.05 1.01 -2.06
N MET A 185 -16.83 0.90 -2.63
CA MET A 185 -15.80 0.02 -2.10
C MET A 185 -14.40 0.62 -2.20
N SER A 186 -13.64 0.49 -1.12
CA SER A 186 -12.16 0.54 -1.12
C SER A 186 -11.61 -0.88 -1.39
N ILE A 187 -10.81 -1.44 -0.53
CA ILE A 187 -10.50 -2.89 -0.52
C ILE A 187 -11.74 -3.65 -0.03
N SER A 188 -12.29 -3.26 1.10
CA SER A 188 -13.57 -3.67 1.68
C SER A 188 -14.67 -2.60 1.45
N PRO A 189 -15.93 -2.85 1.83
CA PRO A 189 -16.97 -1.81 1.81
C PRO A 189 -16.52 -0.56 2.56
N ASN A 190 -16.77 0.60 1.97
CA ASN A 190 -16.34 1.87 2.56
C ASN A 190 -17.03 2.15 3.88
N VAL A 191 -16.29 2.77 4.80
CA VAL A 191 -16.77 3.21 6.11
C VAL A 191 -16.80 4.73 6.22
N GLY A 192 -17.57 5.22 7.18
CA GLY A 192 -17.60 6.64 7.54
C GLY A 192 -18.76 7.44 6.93
N ALA A 193 -18.94 8.66 7.45
CA ALA A 193 -20.08 9.52 7.13
C ALA A 193 -20.09 9.99 5.66
N LEU A 194 -18.90 10.21 5.05
CA LEU A 194 -18.83 10.60 3.65
C LEU A 194 -19.32 9.48 2.73
N SER A 195 -18.94 8.23 3.00
CA SER A 195 -19.43 7.07 2.26
C SER A 195 -20.95 6.92 2.42
N ALA A 196 -21.47 7.05 3.65
CA ALA A 196 -22.92 7.04 3.90
C ALA A 196 -23.64 8.20 3.19
N TYR A 197 -23.00 9.35 3.05
CA TYR A 197 -23.53 10.48 2.28
C TYR A 197 -23.62 10.17 0.78
N LEU A 198 -22.53 9.62 0.18
CA LEU A 198 -22.50 9.23 -1.22
C LEU A 198 -23.55 8.15 -1.50
N ASN A 199 -23.68 7.14 -0.65
CA ASN A 199 -24.71 6.09 -0.79
C ASN A 199 -26.13 6.64 -0.76
N ARG A 200 -26.42 7.68 0.06
CA ARG A 200 -27.73 8.35 0.04
C ARG A 200 -28.00 9.05 -1.30
N ILE A 201 -26.98 9.60 -1.94
CA ILE A 201 -27.09 10.16 -3.29
C ILE A 201 -27.53 9.07 -4.28
N LEU A 202 -27.00 7.85 -4.17
CA LEU A 202 -27.26 6.75 -5.08
C LEU A 202 -28.62 6.08 -4.86
N THR A 203 -29.06 5.97 -3.62
CA THR A 203 -30.31 5.26 -3.23
C THR A 203 -31.57 6.14 -3.25
N GLY A 204 -31.43 7.47 -3.32
CA GLY A 204 -32.55 8.42 -3.29
C GLY A 204 -33.46 8.33 -4.53
N GLU A 205 -34.74 8.64 -4.34
CA GLU A 205 -35.74 8.73 -5.45
C GLU A 205 -35.26 9.65 -6.61
N PHE A 206 -34.35 10.56 -6.31
CA PHE A 206 -33.74 11.49 -7.26
C PHE A 206 -32.88 10.78 -8.30
N TYR A 207 -32.10 9.77 -7.90
CA TYR A 207 -31.29 8.96 -8.83
C TYR A 207 -32.17 8.16 -9.78
N GLN A 208 -33.26 7.59 -9.28
CA GLN A 208 -34.23 6.87 -10.10
C GLN A 208 -34.94 7.81 -11.10
N LYS A 209 -35.22 9.04 -10.70
CA LYS A 209 -35.80 10.08 -11.54
C LYS A 209 -34.80 10.63 -12.57
N PHE A 210 -33.58 10.90 -12.14
CA PHE A 210 -32.48 11.37 -12.99
C PHE A 210 -32.12 10.35 -14.08
N LYS A 211 -32.12 9.07 -13.77
CA LYS A 211 -31.90 7.98 -14.77
C LYS A 211 -33.02 7.96 -15.83
N LYS A 212 -34.24 8.38 -15.47
CA LYS A 212 -35.37 8.51 -16.40
C LYS A 212 -35.34 9.82 -17.22
N GLU A 213 -34.85 10.90 -16.62
CA GLU A 213 -34.93 12.27 -17.18
C GLU A 213 -33.63 12.72 -17.87
N THR A 214 -32.52 11.95 -17.82
CA THR A 214 -31.26 12.31 -18.48
C THR A 214 -31.38 12.58 -19.98
N LYS A 215 -32.43 12.05 -20.60
CA LYS A 215 -32.76 12.33 -22.01
C LYS A 215 -33.45 13.71 -22.19
N SER A 216 -34.25 14.16 -21.23
CA SER A 216 -34.96 15.42 -21.32
C SER A 216 -34.16 16.62 -20.80
N PHE A 217 -33.24 16.42 -19.87
CA PHE A 217 -32.33 17.47 -19.37
C PHE A 217 -31.34 17.94 -20.44
N LEU A 218 -31.02 17.08 -21.39
CA LEU A 218 -30.17 17.42 -22.55
C LEU A 218 -30.93 18.22 -23.63
N GLU A 219 -32.26 18.21 -23.63
CA GLU A 219 -33.09 18.81 -24.69
C GLU A 219 -33.84 20.10 -24.27
N GLY A 220 -33.88 20.44 -22.96
CA GLY A 220 -34.78 21.46 -22.47
C GLY A 220 -34.18 22.61 -21.66
N ILE A 221 -33.68 23.67 -22.31
CA ILE A 221 -33.62 25.01 -21.70
C ILE A 221 -34.60 25.92 -22.46
N PRO A 222 -35.76 26.23 -21.90
CA PRO A 222 -36.63 27.29 -22.46
C PRO A 222 -36.04 28.65 -22.10
N LYS A 223 -35.88 29.49 -23.09
CA LYS A 223 -35.75 30.94 -22.93
C LYS A 223 -37.05 31.51 -22.38
N LEU A 224 -37.11 31.87 -21.12
CA LEU A 224 -38.21 32.68 -20.54
C LEU A 224 -37.60 33.78 -19.69
N GLY A 225 -37.91 35.00 -20.08
CA GLY A 225 -37.45 36.22 -19.43
C GLY A 225 -38.36 36.66 -18.30
N GLY A 226 -37.83 37.44 -17.38
CA GLY A 226 -38.59 38.27 -16.49
C GLY A 226 -38.46 37.96 -14.98
N LEU A 227 -38.96 38.87 -14.18
CA LEU A 227 -38.88 38.93 -12.72
C LEU A 227 -39.45 37.67 -12.01
N ALA A 228 -40.44 37.00 -12.61
CA ALA A 228 -40.98 35.73 -12.13
C ALA A 228 -39.97 34.58 -12.15
N ALA A 229 -39.02 34.59 -13.10
CA ALA A 229 -37.92 33.61 -13.16
C ALA A 229 -36.95 33.76 -11.97
N LYS A 230 -36.70 34.98 -11.48
CA LYS A 230 -35.81 35.21 -10.32
C LYS A 230 -36.41 34.74 -8.99
N ILE A 231 -37.72 34.84 -8.83
CA ILE A 231 -38.42 34.38 -7.61
C ILE A 231 -38.56 32.86 -7.66
N ALA A 232 -38.93 32.30 -8.81
CA ALA A 232 -38.93 30.84 -9.02
C ALA A 232 -37.54 30.25 -8.84
N GLN A 233 -36.48 30.91 -9.34
CA GLN A 233 -35.12 30.53 -9.20
C GLN A 233 -34.63 30.52 -7.71
N ARG A 234 -35.00 31.55 -6.91
CA ARG A 234 -34.68 31.57 -5.47
C ARG A 234 -35.46 30.53 -4.66
N THR A 235 -36.71 30.27 -5.00
CA THR A 235 -37.53 29.23 -4.34
C THR A 235 -37.05 27.83 -4.79
N GLU A 236 -36.67 27.71 -6.03
CA GLU A 236 -36.05 26.49 -6.59
C GLU A 236 -34.66 26.26 -6.02
N GLU A 237 -33.86 27.29 -5.82
CA GLU A 237 -32.54 27.23 -5.14
C GLU A 237 -32.69 26.87 -3.65
N MET A 238 -33.75 27.38 -2.96
CA MET A 238 -34.05 26.99 -1.57
C MET A 238 -34.54 25.55 -1.45
N LEU A 239 -35.31 25.05 -2.39
CA LEU A 239 -35.80 23.68 -2.44
C LEU A 239 -34.68 22.72 -2.94
N LYS A 240 -33.84 23.17 -3.87
CA LYS A 240 -32.66 22.47 -4.33
C LYS A 240 -31.64 22.33 -3.20
N GLY A 241 -31.42 23.37 -2.39
CA GLY A 241 -30.51 23.35 -1.24
C GLY A 241 -30.85 22.32 -0.16
N LEU A 242 -32.09 21.84 -0.11
CA LEU A 242 -32.55 20.81 0.86
C LEU A 242 -32.35 19.35 0.38
N PHE A 243 -32.11 19.11 -0.94
CA PHE A 243 -32.11 17.76 -1.52
C PHE A 243 -31.08 17.53 -2.65
N LEU A 244 -30.13 18.45 -2.90
CA LEU A 244 -29.17 18.27 -4.00
C LEU A 244 -28.05 17.27 -3.65
N PRO A 245 -27.83 16.28 -4.52
CA PRO A 245 -26.62 15.48 -4.46
C PRO A 245 -25.40 16.39 -4.65
N GLY A 246 -24.37 16.28 -3.80
CA GLY A 246 -23.12 17.01 -3.99
C GLY A 246 -22.97 18.35 -3.26
N ILE A 247 -23.91 18.76 -2.41
CA ILE A 247 -23.85 20.02 -1.62
C ILE A 247 -22.47 20.21 -0.96
N ILE A 248 -21.90 19.16 -0.37
CA ILE A 248 -20.61 19.25 0.30
C ILE A 248 -19.50 19.72 -0.67
N PHE A 249 -19.55 19.31 -1.92
CA PHE A 249 -18.55 19.70 -2.92
C PHE A 249 -18.82 21.10 -3.47
N GLU A 250 -20.09 21.51 -3.56
CA GLU A 250 -20.49 22.87 -3.95
C GLU A 250 -20.06 23.88 -2.88
N GLU A 251 -20.24 23.56 -1.60
CA GLU A 251 -19.76 24.37 -0.47
C GLU A 251 -18.22 24.46 -0.42
N LEU A 252 -17.52 23.42 -0.90
CA LEU A 252 -16.08 23.47 -1.11
C LEU A 252 -15.66 24.25 -2.35
N GLY A 253 -16.61 24.80 -3.12
CA GLY A 253 -16.36 25.66 -4.29
C GLY A 253 -16.25 24.92 -5.62
N PHE A 254 -16.67 23.66 -5.72
CA PHE A 254 -16.68 22.88 -6.95
C PHE A 254 -18.02 22.94 -7.66
N ASN A 255 -18.01 22.98 -8.98
CA ASN A 255 -19.20 22.64 -9.76
C ASN A 255 -19.37 21.11 -9.69
N TYR A 256 -20.48 20.66 -9.11
CA TYR A 256 -20.80 19.25 -9.04
C TYR A 256 -21.59 18.80 -10.28
N VAL A 257 -21.15 17.69 -10.89
CA VAL A 257 -21.78 17.07 -12.05
C VAL A 257 -21.97 15.57 -11.78
N GLY A 258 -23.19 15.12 -11.79
CA GLY A 258 -23.51 13.71 -11.57
C GLY A 258 -24.65 13.48 -10.59
N PRO A 259 -24.79 12.21 -10.14
CA PRO A 259 -24.01 11.03 -10.53
C PRO A 259 -24.31 10.55 -11.96
N ILE A 260 -23.29 10.05 -12.68
CA ILE A 260 -23.44 9.54 -14.03
C ILE A 260 -22.98 8.08 -14.14
N ASP A 261 -23.61 7.33 -15.06
CA ASP A 261 -23.25 5.93 -15.31
C ASP A 261 -21.86 5.84 -15.96
N GLY A 262 -20.87 5.37 -15.20
CA GLY A 262 -19.48 5.19 -15.63
C GLY A 262 -19.25 4.07 -16.66
N HIS A 263 -20.30 3.32 -17.02
CA HIS A 263 -20.26 2.29 -18.05
C HIS A 263 -20.95 2.73 -19.36
N ASN A 264 -21.48 3.94 -19.40
CA ASN A 264 -22.03 4.52 -20.60
C ASN A 264 -21.01 5.41 -21.30
N ILE A 265 -20.25 4.84 -22.25
CA ILE A 265 -19.17 5.54 -22.97
C ILE A 265 -19.67 6.83 -23.65
N GLU A 266 -20.86 6.80 -24.25
CA GLU A 266 -21.44 7.92 -24.98
C GLU A 266 -21.71 9.10 -24.02
N LEU A 267 -22.39 8.83 -22.91
CA LEU A 267 -22.69 9.83 -21.88
C LEU A 267 -21.40 10.38 -21.24
N LEU A 268 -20.42 9.53 -20.96
CA LEU A 268 -19.12 9.95 -20.45
C LEU A 268 -18.40 10.92 -21.43
N ILE A 269 -18.34 10.56 -22.70
CA ILE A 269 -17.69 11.39 -23.74
C ILE A 269 -18.40 12.75 -23.88
N GLU A 270 -19.74 12.76 -23.91
CA GLU A 270 -20.50 14.02 -23.99
C GLU A 270 -20.27 14.90 -22.78
N THR A 271 -20.33 14.33 -21.57
CA THR A 271 -20.10 15.06 -20.33
C THR A 271 -18.69 15.63 -20.28
N LEU A 272 -17.68 14.81 -20.54
CA LEU A 272 -16.27 15.23 -20.52
C LEU A 272 -15.98 16.31 -21.56
N LYS A 273 -16.57 16.26 -22.77
CA LYS A 273 -16.42 17.31 -23.80
C LYS A 273 -16.95 18.65 -23.31
N ARG A 274 -18.08 18.69 -22.61
CA ARG A 274 -18.65 19.92 -22.04
C ARG A 274 -17.76 20.49 -20.93
N ILE A 275 -17.29 19.63 -20.04
CA ILE A 275 -16.47 20.04 -18.90
C ILE A 275 -15.06 20.46 -19.31
N LYS A 276 -14.51 19.92 -20.41
CA LYS A 276 -13.20 20.32 -20.94
C LYS A 276 -13.09 21.82 -21.19
N THR A 277 -14.22 22.50 -21.47
CA THR A 277 -14.25 23.96 -21.69
C THR A 277 -14.46 24.76 -20.39
N SER A 278 -14.68 24.12 -19.24
CA SER A 278 -14.82 24.80 -17.96
C SER A 278 -13.55 25.49 -17.52
N SER A 279 -13.71 26.64 -16.87
CA SER A 279 -12.64 27.42 -16.24
C SER A 279 -12.72 27.42 -14.71
N SER A 280 -13.59 26.61 -14.11
CA SER A 280 -13.82 26.52 -12.68
C SER A 280 -13.55 25.10 -12.18
N PRO A 281 -13.23 24.92 -10.88
CA PRO A 281 -13.09 23.59 -10.31
C PRO A 281 -14.37 22.78 -10.53
N THR A 282 -14.24 21.57 -11.05
CA THR A 282 -15.38 20.72 -11.38
C THR A 282 -15.16 19.32 -10.84
N LEU A 283 -16.14 18.80 -10.08
CA LEU A 283 -16.15 17.41 -9.62
C LEU A 283 -17.23 16.64 -10.38
N ILE A 284 -16.81 15.59 -11.04
CA ILE A 284 -17.68 14.67 -11.78
C ILE A 284 -17.84 13.40 -10.96
N HIS A 285 -19.04 13.12 -10.50
CA HIS A 285 -19.37 11.89 -9.78
C HIS A 285 -19.78 10.79 -10.76
N VAL A 286 -18.95 9.77 -10.87
CA VAL A 286 -19.11 8.66 -11.81
C VAL A 286 -19.34 7.36 -11.04
N ILE A 287 -20.43 6.68 -11.32
CA ILE A 287 -20.80 5.41 -10.68
C ILE A 287 -20.29 4.26 -11.53
N THR A 288 -19.52 3.38 -10.93
CA THR A 288 -18.97 2.19 -11.60
C THR A 288 -19.26 0.92 -10.81
N LYS A 289 -19.14 -0.23 -11.46
CA LYS A 289 -19.24 -1.54 -10.82
C LYS A 289 -17.86 -2.18 -10.76
N LYS A 290 -17.33 -2.35 -9.57
CA LYS A 290 -16.05 -3.01 -9.33
C LYS A 290 -16.10 -4.47 -9.80
N GLY A 291 -15.10 -4.91 -10.58
CA GLY A 291 -15.06 -6.27 -11.12
C GLY A 291 -15.91 -6.55 -12.36
N LYS A 292 -16.52 -5.52 -12.97
CA LYS A 292 -17.46 -5.65 -14.10
C LYS A 292 -16.94 -6.51 -15.24
N GLY A 293 -17.78 -7.47 -15.67
CA GLY A 293 -17.51 -8.36 -16.82
C GLY A 293 -16.74 -9.62 -16.46
N TYR A 294 -16.47 -9.88 -15.16
CA TYR A 294 -15.97 -11.14 -14.67
C TYR A 294 -16.76 -11.56 -13.42
N GLU A 295 -17.61 -12.57 -13.56
CA GLU A 295 -18.63 -12.95 -12.57
C GLU A 295 -18.05 -13.17 -11.16
N PHE A 296 -16.91 -13.85 -11.05
CA PHE A 296 -16.25 -14.11 -9.77
C PHE A 296 -15.78 -12.81 -9.08
N SER A 297 -15.26 -11.88 -9.88
CA SER A 297 -14.82 -10.56 -9.37
C SER A 297 -16.00 -9.66 -9.01
N GLU A 298 -17.13 -9.76 -9.72
CA GLU A 298 -18.35 -9.02 -9.38
C GLU A 298 -18.99 -9.53 -8.09
N LYS A 299 -18.92 -10.85 -7.82
CA LYS A 299 -19.46 -11.47 -6.60
C LYS A 299 -18.58 -11.21 -5.36
N ASN A 300 -17.26 -11.16 -5.53
CA ASN A 300 -16.33 -10.92 -4.44
C ASN A 300 -15.21 -9.95 -4.87
N PRO A 301 -15.51 -8.65 -5.02
CA PRO A 301 -14.54 -7.67 -5.49
C PRO A 301 -13.37 -7.46 -4.52
N SER A 302 -13.53 -7.73 -3.22
CA SER A 302 -12.44 -7.67 -2.23
C SER A 302 -11.35 -8.72 -2.51
N ALA A 303 -11.73 -9.97 -2.75
CA ALA A 303 -10.79 -11.04 -3.09
C ALA A 303 -10.01 -10.76 -4.39
N PHE A 304 -10.63 -10.06 -5.34
CA PHE A 304 -10.02 -9.66 -6.62
C PHE A 304 -9.45 -8.24 -6.61
N HIS A 305 -9.37 -7.59 -5.47
CA HIS A 305 -8.70 -6.28 -5.36
C HIS A 305 -7.21 -6.40 -5.67
N GLY A 306 -6.50 -7.33 -5.02
CA GLY A 306 -5.08 -7.62 -5.25
C GLY A 306 -4.84 -9.13 -5.21
N ILE A 307 -5.17 -9.83 -6.31
CA ILE A 307 -5.13 -11.28 -6.37
C ILE A 307 -3.80 -11.79 -6.96
N GLY A 308 -3.30 -12.92 -6.44
CA GLY A 308 -2.26 -13.71 -7.09
C GLY A 308 -2.76 -14.40 -8.36
N PRO A 309 -1.92 -15.22 -9.04
CA PRO A 309 -2.37 -16.06 -10.15
C PRO A 309 -3.56 -16.95 -9.78
N PHE A 310 -4.54 -17.07 -10.68
CA PHE A 310 -5.79 -17.79 -10.44
C PHE A 310 -6.29 -18.51 -11.70
N LYS A 311 -7.19 -19.47 -11.51
CA LYS A 311 -7.83 -20.21 -12.61
C LYS A 311 -9.00 -19.41 -13.17
N LEU A 312 -9.00 -19.13 -14.48
CA LEU A 312 -10.03 -18.32 -15.14
C LEU A 312 -11.44 -18.89 -14.99
N GLU A 313 -11.57 -20.21 -15.07
CA GLU A 313 -12.86 -20.91 -15.10
C GLU A 313 -13.54 -20.95 -13.73
N THR A 314 -12.80 -20.78 -12.65
CA THR A 314 -13.31 -20.92 -11.28
C THR A 314 -13.05 -19.71 -10.39
N GLY A 315 -12.21 -18.76 -10.82
CA GLY A 315 -11.76 -17.64 -10.00
C GLY A 315 -10.87 -18.04 -8.82
N SER A 316 -10.55 -19.32 -8.69
CA SER A 316 -9.82 -19.83 -7.51
C SER A 316 -8.33 -19.56 -7.61
N PRO A 317 -7.68 -19.07 -6.52
CA PRO A 317 -6.24 -18.89 -6.47
C PRO A 317 -5.48 -20.21 -6.76
N ILE A 318 -4.36 -20.12 -7.45
CA ILE A 318 -3.50 -21.31 -7.75
C ILE A 318 -2.65 -21.70 -6.52
N SER A 319 -2.55 -20.85 -5.51
CA SER A 319 -1.75 -21.08 -4.32
C SER A 319 -2.55 -21.75 -3.21
N GLY A 320 -2.15 -22.98 -2.86
CA GLY A 320 -2.49 -23.65 -1.61
C GLY A 320 -1.23 -23.83 -0.75
N GLY A 321 -1.33 -24.15 0.53
CA GLY A 321 -0.22 -24.56 1.37
C GLY A 321 -0.22 -23.92 2.77
N ARG A 322 0.95 -23.51 3.25
CA ARG A 322 1.17 -22.99 4.59
C ARG A 322 0.49 -21.66 4.83
N PRO A 323 0.13 -21.34 6.08
CA PRO A 323 -0.40 -20.03 6.42
C PRO A 323 0.62 -18.92 6.12
N THR A 324 0.12 -17.72 5.92
CA THR A 324 0.89 -16.49 5.79
C THR A 324 1.18 -15.89 7.18
N TYR A 325 2.15 -14.98 7.25
CA TYR A 325 2.39 -14.22 8.49
C TYR A 325 1.15 -13.45 8.95
N SER A 326 0.38 -12.88 8.01
CA SER A 326 -0.86 -12.15 8.32
C SER A 326 -1.92 -13.06 8.93
N GLU A 327 -2.10 -14.29 8.43
CA GLU A 327 -3.02 -15.29 9.01
C GLU A 327 -2.57 -15.72 10.41
N VAL A 328 -1.26 -15.98 10.60
CA VAL A 328 -0.71 -16.31 11.94
C VAL A 328 -0.91 -15.17 12.92
N PHE A 329 -0.73 -13.91 12.48
CA PHE A 329 -1.03 -12.73 13.29
C PHE A 329 -2.50 -12.69 13.72
N GLY A 330 -3.42 -12.81 12.75
CA GLY A 330 -4.85 -12.77 13.01
C GLY A 330 -5.30 -13.85 14.01
N ASP A 331 -4.88 -15.10 13.80
CA ASP A 331 -5.15 -16.23 14.71
C ASP A 331 -4.59 -15.97 16.11
N THR A 332 -3.34 -15.47 16.19
CA THR A 332 -2.70 -15.13 17.46
C THR A 332 -3.48 -14.06 18.22
N LEU A 333 -3.90 -13.02 17.53
CA LEU A 333 -4.65 -11.93 18.15
C LEU A 333 -6.01 -12.40 18.67
N ILE A 334 -6.69 -13.29 17.95
CA ILE A 334 -7.95 -13.93 18.41
C ILE A 334 -7.72 -14.72 19.69
N GLU A 335 -6.66 -15.53 19.76
CA GLU A 335 -6.32 -16.31 20.93
C GLU A 335 -5.99 -15.44 22.15
N LEU A 336 -5.28 -14.32 21.94
CA LEU A 336 -4.92 -13.38 23.02
C LEU A 336 -6.14 -12.55 23.47
N ALA A 337 -6.97 -12.09 22.53
CA ALA A 337 -8.20 -11.36 22.83
C ALA A 337 -9.26 -12.19 23.55
N ALA A 338 -9.21 -13.52 23.42
CA ALA A 338 -10.04 -14.42 24.22
C ALA A 338 -9.66 -14.44 25.72
N LYS A 339 -8.41 -14.07 26.03
CA LYS A 339 -7.85 -14.04 27.39
C LYS A 339 -7.85 -12.65 28.03
N ASP A 340 -7.90 -11.60 27.20
CA ASP A 340 -7.87 -10.21 27.65
C ASP A 340 -8.87 -9.36 26.85
N GLU A 341 -9.94 -8.94 27.51
CA GLU A 341 -11.04 -8.17 26.92
C GLU A 341 -10.62 -6.73 26.55
N LYS A 342 -9.49 -6.24 27.04
CA LYS A 342 -8.97 -4.91 26.75
C LYS A 342 -8.33 -4.83 25.36
N ILE A 343 -8.04 -5.97 24.73
CA ILE A 343 -7.42 -6.01 23.40
C ILE A 343 -8.45 -5.62 22.35
N VAL A 344 -8.13 -4.58 21.57
CA VAL A 344 -8.91 -4.12 20.43
C VAL A 344 -8.02 -4.02 19.20
N ALA A 345 -8.59 -4.24 18.01
CA ALA A 345 -7.87 -4.20 16.75
C ALA A 345 -8.33 -3.05 15.86
N ILE A 346 -7.39 -2.39 15.19
CA ILE A 346 -7.64 -1.26 14.30
C ILE A 346 -7.03 -1.57 12.94
N SER A 347 -7.78 -1.35 11.85
CA SER A 347 -7.32 -1.43 10.48
C SER A 347 -7.66 -0.16 9.72
N ALA A 348 -6.84 0.18 8.72
CA ALA A 348 -7.09 1.28 7.79
C ALA A 348 -7.52 0.72 6.42
N ALA A 349 -8.79 0.30 6.30
CA ALA A 349 -9.44 -0.28 5.11
C ALA A 349 -8.79 -1.59 4.60
N MET A 350 -8.07 -2.34 5.46
CA MET A 350 -7.29 -3.51 5.02
C MET A 350 -7.44 -4.73 5.93
N LYS A 351 -8.64 -4.96 6.49
CA LYS A 351 -8.87 -6.07 7.43
C LYS A 351 -8.50 -7.44 6.86
N GLU A 352 -8.85 -7.73 5.60
CA GLU A 352 -8.50 -8.98 4.93
C GLU A 352 -6.99 -9.07 4.68
N GLY A 353 -6.40 -7.99 4.18
CA GLY A 353 -4.97 -7.93 3.85
C GLY A 353 -4.05 -8.07 5.07
N THR A 354 -4.49 -7.63 6.24
CA THR A 354 -3.75 -7.73 7.51
C THR A 354 -4.12 -8.96 8.35
N GLY A 355 -5.05 -9.82 7.86
CA GLY A 355 -5.47 -11.03 8.58
C GLY A 355 -6.47 -10.79 9.71
N LEU A 356 -7.12 -9.64 9.77
CA LEU A 356 -8.09 -9.28 10.82
C LEU A 356 -9.54 -9.64 10.49
N GLU A 357 -9.82 -10.30 9.37
CA GLU A 357 -11.18 -10.65 8.95
C GLU A 357 -11.90 -11.47 10.01
N HIS A 358 -11.30 -12.58 10.47
CA HIS A 358 -11.89 -13.45 11.49
C HIS A 358 -11.92 -12.80 12.88
N PHE A 359 -11.00 -11.88 13.18
CA PHE A 359 -11.07 -11.09 14.41
C PHE A 359 -12.30 -10.18 14.40
N ALA A 360 -12.55 -9.49 13.29
CA ALA A 360 -13.70 -8.60 13.11
C ALA A 360 -15.04 -9.37 13.22
N GLU A 361 -15.09 -10.59 12.67
CA GLU A 361 -16.27 -11.46 12.78
C GLU A 361 -16.53 -11.93 14.21
N ARG A 362 -15.46 -12.30 14.92
CA ARG A 362 -15.56 -12.87 16.28
C ARG A 362 -15.77 -11.82 17.36
N TYR A 363 -15.19 -10.63 17.18
CA TYR A 363 -15.18 -9.53 18.15
C TYR A 363 -15.57 -8.20 17.49
N PRO A 364 -16.80 -8.07 16.91
CA PRO A 364 -17.21 -6.89 16.16
C PRO A 364 -17.15 -5.60 16.98
N ASP A 365 -17.43 -5.66 18.30
CA ASP A 365 -17.38 -4.49 19.20
C ASP A 365 -15.96 -4.09 19.61
N ARG A 366 -14.94 -4.87 19.23
CA ARG A 366 -13.52 -4.64 19.51
C ARG A 366 -12.69 -4.49 18.26
N PHE A 367 -13.34 -4.35 17.10
CA PHE A 367 -12.69 -4.11 15.83
C PHE A 367 -13.13 -2.76 15.25
N TYR A 368 -12.14 -1.97 14.81
CA TYR A 368 -12.35 -0.66 14.22
C TYR A 368 -11.69 -0.60 12.84
N ASP A 369 -12.51 -0.42 11.79
CA ASP A 369 -12.00 -0.02 10.48
C ASP A 369 -12.20 1.49 10.35
N VAL A 370 -11.12 2.22 10.17
CA VAL A 370 -11.15 3.69 10.08
C VAL A 370 -11.17 4.20 8.63
N GLY A 371 -11.28 3.32 7.65
CA GLY A 371 -11.09 3.67 6.25
C GLY A 371 -9.63 3.92 5.91
N ILE A 372 -9.35 4.54 4.74
CA ILE A 372 -7.97 4.85 4.32
C ILE A 372 -7.50 6.11 5.07
N ALA A 373 -7.21 5.97 6.36
CA ALA A 373 -6.90 7.08 7.27
C ALA A 373 -5.88 6.65 8.33
N GLU A 374 -4.67 6.34 7.93
CA GLU A 374 -3.59 5.84 8.80
C GLU A 374 -3.24 6.82 9.94
N PRO A 375 -3.14 8.16 9.72
CA PRO A 375 -2.94 9.12 10.81
C PRO A 375 -4.05 9.03 11.87
N HIS A 376 -5.31 8.98 11.42
CA HIS A 376 -6.45 8.83 12.32
C HIS A 376 -6.40 7.52 13.10
N ALA A 377 -6.00 6.41 12.46
CA ALA A 377 -5.87 5.10 13.13
C ALA A 377 -4.93 5.17 14.34
N VAL A 378 -3.80 5.85 14.19
CA VAL A 378 -2.77 5.95 15.23
C VAL A 378 -3.23 6.88 16.36
N THR A 379 -3.74 8.07 16.06
CA THR A 379 -4.27 8.98 17.09
C THR A 379 -5.49 8.38 17.81
N PHE A 380 -6.37 7.67 17.09
CA PHE A 380 -7.50 6.96 17.67
C PHE A 380 -7.03 5.85 18.64
N ALA A 381 -5.98 5.09 18.27
CA ALA A 381 -5.37 4.13 19.16
C ALA A 381 -4.81 4.78 20.43
N ALA A 382 -4.18 5.98 20.31
CA ALA A 382 -3.74 6.73 21.48
C ALA A 382 -4.89 7.05 22.41
N GLY A 383 -6.01 7.53 21.89
CA GLY A 383 -7.22 7.80 22.67
C GLY A 383 -7.73 6.56 23.41
N LEU A 384 -7.79 5.40 22.75
CA LEU A 384 -8.21 4.14 23.37
C LEU A 384 -7.23 3.69 24.47
N ALA A 385 -5.92 3.83 24.24
CA ALA A 385 -4.90 3.46 25.22
C ALA A 385 -4.96 4.32 26.49
N THR A 386 -5.27 5.63 26.38
CA THR A 386 -5.44 6.51 27.54
C THR A 386 -6.60 6.09 28.46
N GLN A 387 -7.55 5.31 27.93
CA GLN A 387 -8.69 4.78 28.69
C GLN A 387 -8.45 3.31 29.15
N GLY A 388 -7.22 2.82 29.02
CA GLY A 388 -6.79 1.51 29.53
C GLY A 388 -7.11 0.33 28.63
N LEU A 389 -7.48 0.56 27.36
CA LEU A 389 -7.54 -0.48 26.34
C LEU A 389 -6.13 -0.78 25.80
N LYS A 390 -5.99 -1.91 25.11
CA LYS A 390 -4.76 -2.36 24.47
C LYS A 390 -4.95 -2.42 22.94
N PRO A 391 -4.84 -1.30 22.26
CA PRO A 391 -5.04 -1.25 20.82
C PRO A 391 -3.88 -1.90 20.05
N VAL A 392 -4.24 -2.72 19.06
CA VAL A 392 -3.33 -3.29 18.07
C VAL A 392 -3.65 -2.67 16.72
N VAL A 393 -2.74 -1.87 16.20
CA VAL A 393 -2.88 -1.16 14.92
C VAL A 393 -2.20 -1.97 13.82
N ALA A 394 -2.99 -2.56 12.92
CA ALA A 394 -2.48 -3.39 11.83
C ALA A 394 -2.49 -2.62 10.51
N ILE A 395 -1.30 -2.21 10.07
CA ILE A 395 -1.07 -1.40 8.85
C ILE A 395 0.15 -1.94 8.10
N TYR A 396 0.14 -1.86 6.76
CA TYR A 396 1.32 -2.21 5.97
C TYR A 396 2.47 -1.23 6.21
N SER A 397 3.69 -1.75 6.25
CA SER A 397 4.90 -0.98 6.52
C SER A 397 5.00 0.31 5.69
N THR A 398 4.78 0.22 4.38
CA THR A 398 4.84 1.39 3.48
C THR A 398 3.74 2.42 3.79
N PHE A 399 2.54 2.01 4.22
CA PHE A 399 1.44 2.93 4.51
C PHE A 399 1.55 3.56 5.91
N LEU A 400 2.20 2.88 6.86
CA LEU A 400 2.44 3.43 8.19
C LEU A 400 3.31 4.70 8.18
N GLN A 401 4.10 4.92 7.12
CA GLN A 401 4.86 6.17 6.90
C GLN A 401 3.98 7.42 6.98
N ARG A 402 2.68 7.33 6.63
CA ARG A 402 1.72 8.44 6.70
C ARG A 402 1.42 8.91 8.11
N ALA A 403 1.57 8.02 9.08
CA ALA A 403 1.27 8.27 10.49
C ALA A 403 2.54 8.45 11.34
N TYR A 404 3.65 8.86 10.73
CA TYR A 404 4.93 9.02 11.42
C TYR A 404 4.85 10.06 12.55
N ASP A 405 4.23 11.20 12.30
CA ASP A 405 4.07 12.26 13.32
C ASP A 405 3.22 11.77 14.50
N GLU A 406 2.11 11.08 14.21
CA GLU A 406 1.21 10.55 15.24
C GLU A 406 1.87 9.44 16.08
N ILE A 407 2.77 8.64 15.48
CA ILE A 407 3.59 7.68 16.24
C ILE A 407 4.50 8.43 17.21
N VAL A 408 5.18 9.47 16.76
CA VAL A 408 6.10 10.27 17.59
C VAL A 408 5.35 11.02 18.67
N HIS A 409 4.38 11.84 18.27
CA HIS A 409 3.71 12.81 19.13
C HIS A 409 2.63 12.21 20.00
N ASP A 410 1.71 11.44 19.40
CA ASP A 410 0.53 10.97 20.12
C ASP A 410 0.78 9.68 20.90
N ILE A 411 1.71 8.84 20.46
CA ILE A 411 1.99 7.55 21.09
C ILE A 411 3.27 7.57 21.91
N CYS A 412 4.42 7.78 21.26
CA CYS A 412 5.72 7.55 21.89
C CYS A 412 6.09 8.65 22.89
N LEU A 413 5.77 9.91 22.63
CA LEU A 413 5.98 11.03 23.56
C LEU A 413 5.23 10.80 24.87
N GLN A 414 4.03 10.24 24.80
CA GLN A 414 3.17 9.95 25.94
C GLN A 414 3.39 8.54 26.52
N ASN A 415 4.28 7.74 25.92
CA ASN A 415 4.58 6.33 26.30
C ASN A 415 3.32 5.48 26.41
N LEU A 416 2.40 5.59 25.46
CA LEU A 416 1.13 4.87 25.49
C LEU A 416 1.28 3.41 25.03
N HIS A 417 0.57 2.49 25.67
CA HIS A 417 0.54 1.09 25.31
C HIS A 417 -0.23 0.87 24.01
N VAL A 418 0.44 1.01 22.87
CA VAL A 418 -0.07 0.72 21.53
C VAL A 418 0.85 -0.28 20.86
N VAL A 419 0.28 -1.35 20.29
CA VAL A 419 1.02 -2.37 19.54
C VAL A 419 0.82 -2.13 18.05
N PHE A 420 1.91 -1.89 17.32
CA PHE A 420 1.90 -1.77 15.87
C PHE A 420 2.22 -3.13 15.23
N ALA A 421 1.23 -3.74 14.58
CA ALA A 421 1.39 -4.93 13.74
C ALA A 421 1.72 -4.47 12.31
N ILE A 422 3.02 -4.38 12.00
CA ILE A 422 3.52 -3.82 10.74
C ILE A 422 3.67 -4.94 9.72
N ASP A 423 2.65 -5.11 8.91
CA ASP A 423 2.61 -6.12 7.85
C ASP A 423 3.35 -5.66 6.59
N ARG A 424 3.75 -6.56 5.73
CA ARG A 424 4.49 -6.31 4.47
C ARG A 424 5.80 -5.55 4.68
N ALA A 425 6.50 -5.82 5.75
CA ALA A 425 7.84 -5.28 5.96
C ALA A 425 8.87 -5.94 5.01
N GLY A 426 9.87 -5.18 4.58
CA GLY A 426 10.88 -5.66 3.63
C GLY A 426 10.43 -5.62 2.18
N ILE A 427 10.99 -6.51 1.37
CA ILE A 427 10.69 -6.66 -0.05
C ILE A 427 9.32 -7.28 -0.24
N VAL A 428 8.38 -6.52 -0.84
CA VAL A 428 7.01 -6.98 -1.09
C VAL A 428 6.89 -7.71 -2.43
N GLY A 429 7.69 -7.33 -3.41
CA GLY A 429 7.77 -8.01 -4.68
C GLY A 429 7.10 -7.28 -5.84
N GLU A 430 6.05 -7.85 -6.40
CA GLU A 430 5.46 -7.47 -7.69
C GLU A 430 4.82 -6.06 -7.71
N ASP A 431 4.47 -5.50 -6.56
CA ASP A 431 3.93 -4.13 -6.44
C ASP A 431 5.03 -3.05 -6.45
N GLY A 432 6.29 -3.46 -6.33
CA GLY A 432 7.44 -2.61 -6.58
C GLY A 432 7.73 -1.56 -5.53
N PRO A 433 8.33 -0.42 -5.94
CA PRO A 433 8.90 0.58 -5.03
C PRO A 433 7.88 1.24 -4.11
N THR A 434 6.63 1.34 -4.53
CA THR A 434 5.57 2.02 -3.77
C THR A 434 5.02 1.19 -2.61
N HIS A 435 5.27 -0.13 -2.63
CA HIS A 435 4.69 -1.05 -1.64
C HIS A 435 5.74 -1.76 -0.77
N SER A 436 7.03 -1.68 -1.12
CA SER A 436 8.08 -2.29 -0.32
C SER A 436 8.29 -1.56 1.01
N GLY A 437 8.28 -2.32 2.11
CA GLY A 437 8.41 -1.83 3.48
C GLY A 437 9.88 -1.76 3.91
N LEU A 438 10.66 -0.86 3.32
CA LEU A 438 12.11 -0.82 3.46
C LEU A 438 12.62 0.27 4.41
N PHE A 439 11.75 1.02 5.07
CA PHE A 439 12.16 2.19 5.86
C PHE A 439 11.70 2.12 7.31
N ASP A 440 10.87 1.15 7.68
CA ASP A 440 10.27 1.04 9.01
C ASP A 440 11.29 0.89 10.14
N LEU A 441 12.32 0.05 9.97
CA LEU A 441 13.40 -0.05 10.95
C LEU A 441 14.12 1.29 11.10
N SER A 442 14.37 1.99 9.99
CA SER A 442 15.12 3.26 10.00
C SER A 442 14.36 4.39 10.70
N TYR A 443 13.06 4.57 10.41
CA TYR A 443 12.31 5.67 10.98
C TYR A 443 11.70 5.38 12.37
N LEU A 444 11.61 4.11 12.80
CA LEU A 444 11.09 3.77 14.12
C LEU A 444 12.20 3.74 15.19
N ARG A 445 13.40 3.25 14.86
CA ARG A 445 14.42 3.02 15.88
C ARG A 445 14.92 4.26 16.62
N HIS A 446 14.87 5.45 16.00
CA HIS A 446 15.32 6.67 16.63
C HIS A 446 14.25 7.34 17.52
N ILE A 447 12.99 6.91 17.45
CA ILE A 447 11.90 7.44 18.28
C ILE A 447 12.08 6.93 19.72
N PRO A 448 12.10 7.81 20.76
CA PRO A 448 12.16 7.37 22.16
C PRO A 448 10.98 6.45 22.55
N ASN A 449 11.15 5.69 23.61
CA ASN A 449 10.17 4.83 24.27
C ASN A 449 9.66 3.62 23.47
N ILE A 450 9.77 3.57 22.15
CA ILE A 450 9.27 2.43 21.36
C ILE A 450 10.21 1.23 21.37
N VAL A 451 9.66 0.03 21.55
CA VAL A 451 10.33 -1.25 21.28
C VAL A 451 10.10 -1.66 19.84
N VAL A 452 11.15 -2.03 19.10
CA VAL A 452 11.03 -2.46 17.69
C VAL A 452 11.64 -3.84 17.50
N MET A 453 10.85 -4.79 17.00
CA MET A 453 11.26 -6.19 16.84
C MET A 453 10.76 -6.80 15.53
N ALA A 454 11.46 -7.86 15.09
CA ALA A 454 11.15 -8.57 13.86
C ALA A 454 11.32 -10.09 14.04
N PRO A 455 10.28 -10.90 13.91
CA PRO A 455 10.33 -12.34 14.10
C PRO A 455 10.99 -13.04 12.91
N LYS A 456 11.75 -14.10 13.18
CA LYS A 456 12.31 -14.99 12.15
C LYS A 456 11.29 -15.97 11.57
N ASP A 457 10.28 -16.36 12.37
CA ASP A 457 9.26 -17.35 12.03
C ASP A 457 7.91 -17.08 12.73
N ASP A 458 6.95 -17.97 12.52
CA ASP A 458 5.61 -17.90 13.10
C ASP A 458 5.58 -18.11 14.62
N VAL A 459 6.47 -18.95 15.13
CA VAL A 459 6.57 -19.20 16.60
C VAL A 459 7.05 -17.94 17.30
N GLU A 460 8.06 -17.28 16.74
CA GLU A 460 8.59 -16.05 17.30
C GLU A 460 7.61 -14.88 17.13
N LEU A 461 6.84 -14.85 16.02
CA LEU A 461 5.77 -13.87 15.82
C LEU A 461 4.72 -13.95 16.95
N ARG A 462 4.23 -15.14 17.26
CA ARG A 462 3.29 -15.38 18.36
C ARG A 462 3.83 -14.91 19.71
N ALA A 463 5.06 -15.30 20.02
CA ALA A 463 5.73 -14.92 21.27
C ALA A 463 5.95 -13.41 21.38
N MET A 464 6.25 -12.72 20.26
CA MET A 464 6.42 -11.26 20.23
C MET A 464 5.10 -10.53 20.47
N PHE A 465 3.96 -11.01 19.96
CA PHE A 465 2.66 -10.41 20.27
C PHE A 465 2.27 -10.63 21.74
N GLU A 466 2.53 -11.81 22.32
CA GLU A 466 2.33 -12.05 23.75
C GLU A 466 3.20 -11.12 24.62
N LEU A 467 4.44 -10.89 24.22
CA LEU A 467 5.35 -9.97 24.91
C LEU A 467 4.86 -8.52 24.79
N ALA A 468 4.50 -8.09 23.58
CA ALA A 468 4.05 -6.72 23.31
C ALA A 468 2.80 -6.33 24.11
N LEU A 469 1.83 -7.25 24.24
CA LEU A 469 0.60 -7.00 24.99
C LEU A 469 0.77 -7.03 26.52
N ARG A 470 1.96 -7.42 27.01
CA ARG A 470 2.35 -7.33 28.43
C ARG A 470 3.27 -6.16 28.74
N HIS A 471 3.86 -5.54 27.74
CA HIS A 471 4.78 -4.42 27.92
C HIS A 471 4.01 -3.10 28.13
N ASP A 472 4.42 -2.31 29.12
CA ASP A 472 3.86 -0.99 29.37
C ASP A 472 4.56 0.06 28.51
N GLY A 473 4.08 0.27 27.30
CA GLY A 473 4.63 1.23 26.35
C GLY A 473 4.41 0.81 24.89
N PRO A 474 4.84 1.64 23.92
CA PRO A 474 4.63 1.37 22.52
C PRO A 474 5.57 0.28 21.99
N VAL A 475 5.01 -0.63 21.19
CA VAL A 475 5.75 -1.74 20.58
C VAL A 475 5.43 -1.85 19.10
N ALA A 476 6.44 -2.01 18.27
CA ALA A 476 6.32 -2.27 16.85
C ALA A 476 6.87 -3.68 16.51
N ILE A 477 6.04 -4.51 15.89
CA ILE A 477 6.41 -5.83 15.39
C ILE A 477 6.27 -5.80 13.87
N ARG A 478 7.40 -5.91 13.17
CA ARG A 478 7.43 -5.91 11.70
C ARG A 478 7.61 -7.31 11.16
N TYR A 479 6.77 -7.74 10.22
CA TYR A 479 6.84 -9.06 9.61
C TYR A 479 6.59 -9.01 8.09
N PRO A 480 7.18 -9.96 7.30
CA PRO A 480 7.16 -9.88 5.85
C PRO A 480 5.84 -10.36 5.24
N ARG A 481 5.58 -9.94 4.00
CA ARG A 481 4.59 -10.59 3.13
C ARG A 481 5.03 -12.01 2.80
N GLY A 482 4.13 -12.98 2.91
CA GLY A 482 4.38 -14.35 2.44
C GLY A 482 4.06 -15.43 3.45
N LYS A 483 4.37 -16.66 3.06
CA LYS A 483 4.12 -17.87 3.86
C LYS A 483 5.19 -18.02 4.95
N VAL A 484 4.79 -18.53 6.10
CA VAL A 484 5.70 -18.80 7.20
C VAL A 484 6.70 -19.91 6.86
N SER A 485 7.91 -19.80 7.40
CA SER A 485 9.03 -20.71 7.12
C SER A 485 9.11 -21.82 8.17
N SER A 486 8.56 -22.99 7.91
CA SER A 486 8.57 -24.13 8.85
C SER A 486 9.64 -25.18 8.54
N LYS A 487 10.69 -24.87 7.76
CA LYS A 487 11.68 -25.86 7.31
C LYS A 487 12.84 -26.13 8.28
N PHE A 488 13.03 -25.30 9.28
CA PHE A 488 14.08 -25.53 10.28
C PHE A 488 13.46 -25.91 11.64
N GLN A 489 13.01 -27.15 11.76
CA GLN A 489 13.08 -27.80 13.07
C GLN A 489 14.58 -27.89 13.40
N VAL A 490 15.03 -27.17 14.42
CA VAL A 490 16.35 -27.43 15.02
C VAL A 490 16.37 -28.91 15.36
N PRO A 491 17.33 -29.70 14.85
CA PRO A 491 17.38 -31.11 15.22
C PRO A 491 17.44 -31.21 16.74
N SER A 492 16.51 -31.91 17.33
CA SER A 492 16.38 -32.16 18.77
C SER A 492 17.51 -32.99 19.36
N SER A 493 18.64 -33.19 18.63
CA SER A 493 19.79 -33.98 19.06
C SER A 493 20.70 -33.31 20.07
N LYS A 494 20.31 -32.14 20.64
CA LYS A 494 21.04 -31.53 21.77
C LYS A 494 20.13 -31.13 22.95
N LEU A 495 18.90 -31.61 22.98
CA LEU A 495 18.09 -31.55 24.20
C LEU A 495 18.16 -32.94 24.84
N THR A 496 18.90 -33.05 25.93
CA THR A 496 19.01 -34.24 26.77
C THR A 496 17.63 -34.79 27.05
N GLU A 497 17.50 -36.11 26.79
CA GLU A 497 16.34 -36.93 27.08
C GLU A 497 15.86 -36.74 28.54
N ASN A 498 14.62 -36.32 28.71
CA ASN A 498 13.78 -36.84 29.78
C ASN A 498 12.29 -36.70 29.47
N ASN A 499 11.72 -37.84 29.14
CA ASN A 499 10.39 -38.35 29.40
C ASN A 499 9.11 -37.65 28.97
N ASN A 500 8.42 -38.41 28.08
CA ASN A 500 6.97 -38.72 28.07
C ASN A 500 6.02 -37.66 28.64
N SER A 501 5.46 -36.86 27.75
CA SER A 501 4.03 -36.52 27.81
C SER A 501 3.57 -35.97 26.45
N LYS A 502 2.52 -36.61 25.93
CA LYS A 502 1.69 -36.07 24.85
C LYS A 502 0.97 -34.86 25.43
N ASP A 503 1.48 -33.65 25.17
CA ASP A 503 0.76 -32.46 25.58
C ASP A 503 1.07 -31.27 24.66
N SER A 504 0.05 -30.54 24.29
CA SER A 504 0.06 -29.31 23.49
C SER A 504 0.81 -28.12 24.14
N SER A 505 1.67 -28.39 25.12
CA SER A 505 2.40 -27.42 25.95
C SER A 505 3.75 -26.94 25.32
N LEU A 506 4.12 -27.39 24.12
CA LEU A 506 5.36 -26.94 23.47
C LEU A 506 5.31 -25.46 23.03
N VAL A 507 4.12 -24.95 22.72
CA VAL A 507 3.90 -23.52 22.37
C VAL A 507 4.10 -22.64 23.62
N THR A 508 3.71 -23.12 24.81
CA THR A 508 3.81 -22.37 26.07
C THR A 508 5.24 -22.21 26.61
N ARG A 509 6.17 -23.08 26.20
CA ARG A 509 7.57 -23.00 26.70
C ARG A 509 8.44 -21.95 25.99
N HIS A 510 8.11 -21.53 24.75
CA HIS A 510 8.89 -20.52 24.03
C HIS A 510 8.50 -19.09 24.39
N SER A 511 7.24 -18.83 24.72
CA SER A 511 6.75 -17.49 25.09
C SER A 511 7.30 -17.00 26.45
N SER A 512 7.58 -17.94 27.38
CA SER A 512 8.14 -17.60 28.69
C SER A 512 9.61 -17.21 28.70
N LEU A 513 10.29 -17.32 27.56
CA LEU A 513 11.74 -17.08 27.42
C LEU A 513 12.09 -15.85 26.56
N LEU A 514 11.08 -15.16 25.98
CA LEU A 514 11.34 -13.96 25.18
C LEU A 514 11.42 -12.74 26.10
N GLU A 515 12.59 -12.13 26.17
CA GLU A 515 12.86 -10.90 26.92
C GLU A 515 13.20 -9.76 25.97
N ILE A 516 12.72 -8.55 26.29
CA ILE A 516 13.00 -7.35 25.50
C ILE A 516 14.51 -7.09 25.44
N GLY A 517 15.00 -6.88 24.23
CA GLY A 517 16.41 -6.59 23.98
C GLY A 517 17.32 -7.82 24.10
N LYS A 518 16.78 -9.05 24.04
CA LYS A 518 17.58 -10.29 24.05
C LYS A 518 17.58 -10.95 22.68
N ALA A 519 18.79 -11.06 22.12
CA ALA A 519 19.06 -11.80 20.90
C ALA A 519 19.24 -13.30 21.19
N GLU A 520 19.29 -14.12 20.12
CA GLU A 520 19.43 -15.57 20.19
C GLU A 520 20.61 -16.05 19.35
N ILE A 521 21.53 -16.81 19.96
CA ILE A 521 22.58 -17.50 19.20
C ILE A 521 21.96 -18.78 18.63
N LEU A 522 21.88 -18.86 17.31
CA LEU A 522 21.37 -20.03 16.59
C LEU A 522 22.48 -21.01 16.21
N ARG A 523 23.69 -20.51 16.11
CA ARG A 523 24.88 -21.29 15.77
C ARG A 523 26.11 -20.61 16.36
N GLU A 524 26.95 -21.39 17.03
CA GLU A 524 28.27 -20.95 17.49
C GLU A 524 29.29 -20.93 16.34
N GLY A 525 30.32 -20.07 16.45
CA GLY A 525 31.43 -19.96 15.50
C GLY A 525 32.42 -18.89 15.92
N ASP A 526 33.62 -18.89 15.32
CA ASP A 526 34.73 -18.05 15.77
C ASP A 526 35.39 -17.21 14.66
N ASP A 527 35.16 -17.53 13.36
CA ASP A 527 35.82 -16.82 12.25
C ASP A 527 35.07 -15.57 11.81
N ILE A 528 33.74 -15.63 11.83
CA ILE A 528 32.85 -14.55 11.39
C ILE A 528 31.50 -14.65 12.10
N ALA A 529 30.90 -13.52 12.45
CA ALA A 529 29.54 -13.44 12.97
C ALA A 529 28.57 -12.90 11.91
N LEU A 530 27.50 -13.66 11.66
CA LEU A 530 26.35 -13.26 10.84
C LEU A 530 25.21 -12.86 11.78
N ILE A 531 24.95 -11.55 11.92
CA ILE A 531 23.90 -11.03 12.79
C ILE A 531 22.72 -10.60 11.90
N ALA A 532 21.67 -11.39 11.90
CA ALA A 532 20.52 -11.24 11.03
C ALA A 532 19.26 -10.85 11.80
N ILE A 533 18.33 -10.15 11.17
CA ILE A 533 17.05 -9.76 11.78
C ILE A 533 15.85 -10.15 10.89
N GLY A 534 14.82 -10.70 11.50
CA GLY A 534 13.57 -11.08 10.83
C GLY A 534 13.78 -12.20 9.80
N ASN A 535 13.19 -12.04 8.61
CA ASN A 535 13.20 -13.05 7.54
C ASN A 535 14.59 -13.34 6.92
N THR A 536 15.64 -12.57 7.25
CA THR A 536 17.02 -12.80 6.79
C THR A 536 17.76 -13.84 7.64
N VAL A 537 17.20 -14.26 8.77
CA VAL A 537 17.85 -15.20 9.71
C VAL A 537 18.06 -16.58 9.10
N PHE A 538 17.06 -17.17 8.46
CA PHE A 538 17.22 -18.49 7.83
C PHE A 538 18.13 -18.49 6.59
N PRO A 539 18.13 -17.49 5.73
CA PRO A 539 19.18 -17.32 4.72
C PRO A 539 20.59 -17.27 5.32
N ALA A 540 20.80 -16.57 6.45
CA ALA A 540 22.07 -16.51 7.15
C ALA A 540 22.50 -17.88 7.71
N LEU A 541 21.59 -18.65 8.32
CA LEU A 541 21.85 -20.02 8.75
C LEU A 541 22.28 -20.92 7.59
N SER A 542 21.55 -20.85 6.47
CA SER A 542 21.91 -21.64 5.29
C SER A 542 23.25 -21.24 4.67
N ALA A 543 23.61 -19.95 4.74
CA ALA A 543 24.95 -19.49 4.34
C ALA A 543 26.04 -20.02 5.27
N ALA A 544 25.80 -20.03 6.59
CA ALA A 544 26.74 -20.57 7.60
C ALA A 544 27.00 -22.08 7.41
N GLU A 545 25.98 -22.88 7.07
CA GLU A 545 26.16 -24.31 6.72
C GLU A 545 27.06 -24.51 5.50
N ARG A 546 27.01 -23.60 4.53
CA ARG A 546 27.90 -23.64 3.37
C ARG A 546 29.33 -23.20 3.68
N LEU A 547 29.48 -22.20 4.56
CA LEU A 547 30.78 -21.74 5.06
C LEU A 547 31.51 -22.86 5.80
N GLU A 548 30.81 -23.63 6.62
CA GLU A 548 31.36 -24.80 7.32
C GLU A 548 31.97 -25.84 6.36
N LYS A 549 31.28 -26.13 5.24
CA LYS A 549 31.80 -27.02 4.19
C LYS A 549 33.09 -26.52 3.54
N LYS A 550 33.45 -25.25 3.77
CA LYS A 550 34.70 -24.62 3.36
C LYS A 550 35.69 -24.43 4.51
N GLY A 551 35.42 -25.01 5.68
CA GLY A 551 36.26 -24.90 6.86
C GLY A 551 36.13 -23.58 7.61
N VAL A 552 35.11 -22.79 7.36
CA VAL A 552 34.85 -21.51 8.04
C VAL A 552 33.80 -21.69 9.15
N SER A 553 34.18 -21.37 10.39
CA SER A 553 33.34 -21.43 11.58
C SER A 553 32.54 -20.12 11.72
N ALA A 554 31.30 -20.11 11.21
CA ALA A 554 30.45 -18.93 11.24
C ALA A 554 29.41 -18.97 12.40
N MET A 555 29.44 -17.95 13.26
CA MET A 555 28.41 -17.71 14.24
C MET A 555 27.17 -17.14 13.56
N VAL A 556 25.96 -17.55 13.96
CA VAL A 556 24.70 -16.96 13.51
C VAL A 556 23.86 -16.50 14.68
N ILE A 557 23.50 -15.22 14.66
CA ILE A 557 22.70 -14.57 15.69
C ILE A 557 21.41 -14.05 15.08
N ASN A 558 20.27 -14.42 15.67
CA ASN A 558 18.98 -13.78 15.46
C ASN A 558 18.87 -12.58 16.39
N ALA A 559 18.94 -11.38 15.84
CA ALA A 559 18.92 -10.15 16.62
C ALA A 559 17.58 -9.91 17.33
N ARG A 560 16.46 -10.38 16.78
CA ARG A 560 15.07 -10.18 17.27
C ARG A 560 14.66 -8.72 17.40
N PHE A 561 15.49 -7.91 18.04
CA PHE A 561 15.23 -6.50 18.35
C PHE A 561 16.23 -5.59 17.66
N ILE A 562 15.73 -4.51 17.07
CA ILE A 562 16.58 -3.39 16.66
C ILE A 562 16.62 -2.33 17.76
N LYS A 563 15.58 -2.29 18.59
CA LYS A 563 15.47 -1.39 19.75
C LYS A 563 14.68 -2.05 20.88
N PRO A 564 15.32 -2.22 22.06
CA PRO A 564 16.75 -2.05 22.30
C PRO A 564 17.58 -3.19 21.67
N LEU A 565 18.84 -2.91 21.36
CA LEU A 565 19.82 -3.94 20.97
C LEU A 565 20.25 -4.79 22.17
N ASP A 566 20.67 -6.03 21.96
CA ASP A 566 21.36 -6.82 23.00
C ASP A 566 22.82 -6.38 23.12
N HIS A 567 23.05 -5.29 23.84
CA HIS A 567 24.38 -4.72 24.05
C HIS A 567 25.36 -5.73 24.63
N ASN A 568 24.92 -6.59 25.57
CA ASN A 568 25.78 -7.55 26.24
C ASN A 568 26.28 -8.63 25.26
N LEU A 569 25.36 -9.20 24.47
CA LEU A 569 25.74 -10.21 23.48
C LEU A 569 26.61 -9.61 22.38
N ILE A 570 26.23 -8.43 21.83
CA ILE A 570 26.99 -7.76 20.77
C ILE A 570 28.41 -7.43 21.26
N SER A 571 28.58 -6.93 22.49
CA SER A 571 29.88 -6.65 23.10
C SER A 571 30.73 -7.90 23.22
N SER A 572 30.14 -9.00 23.70
CA SER A 572 30.85 -10.29 23.81
C SER A 572 31.29 -10.82 22.45
N VAL A 573 30.46 -10.72 21.43
CA VAL A 573 30.79 -11.14 20.07
C VAL A 573 31.89 -10.27 19.46
N ALA A 574 31.77 -8.95 19.58
CA ALA A 574 32.71 -7.98 19.03
C ALA A 574 34.11 -8.10 19.65
N SER A 575 34.23 -8.50 20.92
CA SER A 575 35.49 -8.72 21.57
C SER A 575 36.19 -10.04 21.13
N ARG A 576 35.44 -11.01 20.61
CA ARG A 576 35.91 -12.35 20.24
C ARG A 576 36.08 -12.53 18.74
N ILE A 577 35.13 -12.00 17.95
CA ILE A 577 35.06 -12.23 16.51
C ILE A 577 35.37 -10.93 15.76
N PRO A 578 36.49 -10.86 15.00
CA PRO A 578 36.95 -9.62 14.39
C PRO A 578 36.15 -9.21 13.13
N ARG A 579 35.24 -10.03 12.65
CA ARG A 579 34.42 -9.77 11.44
C ARG A 579 32.96 -10.02 11.73
N ILE A 580 32.14 -8.99 11.52
CA ILE A 580 30.67 -9.05 11.68
C ILE A 580 30.03 -8.69 10.34
N ILE A 581 29.01 -9.44 9.92
CA ILE A 581 28.09 -9.07 8.85
C ILE A 581 26.70 -8.89 9.47
N THR A 582 26.12 -7.69 9.33
CA THR A 582 24.71 -7.45 9.66
C THR A 582 23.85 -7.70 8.43
N ILE A 583 22.66 -8.29 8.61
CA ILE A 583 21.79 -8.67 7.50
C ILE A 583 20.37 -8.25 7.80
N GLU A 584 19.83 -7.38 6.95
CA GLU A 584 18.49 -6.80 7.12
C GLU A 584 17.77 -6.62 5.78
N GLU A 585 16.48 -6.83 5.75
CA GLU A 585 15.63 -6.49 4.61
C GLU A 585 15.01 -5.10 4.84
N ASN A 586 15.88 -4.10 4.81
CA ASN A 586 15.62 -2.67 5.05
C ASN A 586 16.69 -1.83 4.35
N ALA A 587 16.47 -0.52 4.21
CA ALA A 587 17.51 0.40 3.76
C ALA A 587 18.71 0.35 4.71
N LEU A 588 19.92 0.39 4.17
CA LEU A 588 21.16 0.39 4.97
C LEU A 588 21.27 1.63 5.87
N GLU A 589 20.80 2.76 5.36
CA GLU A 589 20.84 4.03 6.06
C GLU A 589 19.83 4.05 7.21
N GLY A 590 20.35 4.24 8.43
CA GLY A 590 19.55 4.27 9.65
C GLY A 590 18.92 2.93 10.08
N GLY A 591 19.17 1.83 9.36
CA GLY A 591 18.66 0.50 9.67
C GLY A 591 19.37 -0.22 10.81
N PHE A 592 19.21 -1.56 10.87
CA PHE A 592 19.77 -2.42 11.92
C PHE A 592 21.30 -2.37 11.95
N GLY A 593 21.92 -2.49 10.76
CA GLY A 593 23.39 -2.42 10.69
C GLY A 593 23.95 -1.06 11.12
N SER A 594 23.21 0.04 10.90
CA SER A 594 23.57 1.37 11.40
C SER A 594 23.49 1.43 12.93
N ALA A 595 22.41 0.88 13.53
CA ALA A 595 22.29 0.82 14.99
C ALA A 595 23.43 0.07 15.65
N LEU A 596 23.82 -1.06 15.04
CA LEU A 596 24.96 -1.84 15.55
C LEU A 596 26.28 -1.08 15.41
N LEU A 597 26.53 -0.39 14.31
CA LEU A 597 27.74 0.41 14.10
C LEU A 597 27.82 1.59 15.10
N GLU A 598 26.72 2.30 15.37
CA GLU A 598 26.64 3.37 16.36
C GLU A 598 27.04 2.83 17.74
N PHE A 599 26.44 1.71 18.18
CA PHE A 599 26.77 1.08 19.45
C PHE A 599 28.24 0.63 19.53
N LEU A 600 28.76 -0.01 18.49
CA LEU A 600 30.16 -0.47 18.46
C LEU A 600 31.18 0.71 18.49
N ASN A 601 30.82 1.84 17.88
CA ASN A 601 31.64 3.05 17.92
C ASN A 601 31.70 3.64 19.33
N GLU A 602 30.60 3.63 20.09
CA GLU A 602 30.56 4.06 21.49
C GLU A 602 31.43 3.19 22.41
N MET A 603 31.57 1.89 22.05
CA MET A 603 32.41 0.95 22.80
C MET A 603 33.91 1.07 22.51
N GLU A 604 34.31 1.88 21.54
CA GLU A 604 35.73 2.01 21.10
C GLU A 604 36.41 0.66 20.75
N VAL A 605 35.62 -0.30 20.17
CA VAL A 605 36.15 -1.62 19.80
C VAL A 605 37.18 -1.47 18.67
N ARG A 606 38.46 -1.79 18.96
CA ARG A 606 39.54 -1.76 17.98
C ARG A 606 39.59 -3.07 17.20
N HIS A 607 40.07 -3.03 15.95
CA HIS A 607 40.29 -4.18 15.05
C HIS A 607 39.02 -4.92 14.58
N LEU A 608 37.84 -4.40 14.90
CA LEU A 608 36.57 -4.94 14.42
C LEU A 608 36.25 -4.39 13.02
N ARG A 609 35.86 -5.29 12.15
CA ARG A 609 35.33 -4.94 10.82
C ARG A 609 33.88 -5.34 10.72
N VAL A 610 33.05 -4.41 10.27
CA VAL A 610 31.62 -4.64 10.07
C VAL A 610 31.27 -4.42 8.61
N ARG A 611 30.53 -5.36 8.05
CA ARG A 611 29.90 -5.23 6.73
C ARG A 611 28.40 -5.28 6.87
N ARG A 612 27.69 -4.35 6.25
CA ARG A 612 26.24 -4.32 6.26
C ARG A 612 25.68 -4.90 4.96
N LEU A 613 24.73 -5.84 5.05
CA LEU A 613 23.90 -6.33 3.96
C LEU A 613 22.48 -5.83 4.16
N GLY A 614 21.96 -5.13 3.17
CA GLY A 614 20.62 -4.55 3.14
C GLY A 614 20.38 -3.88 1.80
N ILE A 615 19.34 -3.09 1.71
CA ILE A 615 18.99 -2.37 0.49
C ILE A 615 19.84 -1.08 0.42
N PRO A 616 20.58 -0.87 -0.68
CA PRO A 616 21.35 0.37 -0.87
C PRO A 616 20.44 1.58 -1.06
N ASP A 617 21.02 2.79 -1.10
CA ASP A 617 20.30 4.06 -1.30
C ASP A 617 19.64 4.15 -2.67
N LYS A 618 18.55 3.38 -2.84
CA LYS A 618 17.69 3.40 -4.04
C LYS A 618 16.33 2.76 -3.79
N PHE A 619 15.33 3.19 -4.55
CA PHE A 619 14.06 2.48 -4.63
C PHE A 619 14.23 1.21 -5.45
N ILE A 620 13.71 0.08 -4.91
CA ILE A 620 13.80 -1.20 -5.60
C ILE A 620 12.65 -1.38 -6.57
N GLU A 621 12.93 -2.03 -7.68
CA GLU A 621 11.97 -2.30 -8.74
C GLU A 621 10.96 -3.40 -8.35
N GLN A 622 9.92 -3.57 -9.19
CA GLN A 622 9.00 -4.71 -9.09
C GLN A 622 9.67 -6.01 -9.59
N GLY A 623 9.25 -7.14 -9.02
CA GLY A 623 9.72 -8.48 -9.37
C GLY A 623 9.29 -9.50 -8.34
N GLN A 624 9.65 -10.77 -8.52
CA GLN A 624 9.43 -11.76 -7.47
C GLN A 624 10.36 -11.51 -6.29
N GLN A 625 9.87 -11.74 -5.07
CA GLN A 625 10.69 -11.56 -3.86
C GLN A 625 12.02 -12.32 -3.90
N SER A 626 12.02 -13.56 -4.45
CA SER A 626 13.23 -14.36 -4.58
C SER A 626 14.25 -13.75 -5.52
N GLU A 627 13.81 -13.23 -6.69
CA GLU A 627 14.69 -12.56 -7.66
C GLU A 627 15.31 -11.28 -7.07
N LEU A 628 14.51 -10.52 -6.33
CA LEU A 628 14.98 -9.28 -5.69
C LEU A 628 15.95 -9.59 -4.55
N ARG A 629 15.68 -10.60 -3.71
CA ARG A 629 16.64 -11.02 -2.65
C ARG A 629 17.95 -11.50 -3.22
N GLU A 630 17.93 -12.29 -4.28
CA GLU A 630 19.13 -12.72 -5.01
C GLU A 630 19.92 -11.52 -5.55
N LYS A 631 19.23 -10.59 -6.23
CA LYS A 631 19.85 -9.38 -6.80
C LYS A 631 20.53 -8.51 -5.76
N TYR A 632 19.94 -8.37 -4.57
CA TYR A 632 20.49 -7.56 -3.48
C TYR A 632 21.37 -8.34 -2.50
N GLY A 633 21.66 -9.61 -2.79
CA GLY A 633 22.54 -10.45 -1.99
C GLY A 633 21.98 -10.80 -0.62
N LEU A 634 20.67 -10.78 -0.45
CA LEU A 634 19.97 -11.10 0.80
C LEU A 634 19.49 -12.56 0.87
N ASP A 635 19.74 -13.34 -0.16
CA ASP A 635 19.54 -14.77 -0.19
C ASP A 635 20.76 -15.53 0.39
N LYS A 636 20.63 -16.84 0.56
CA LYS A 636 21.70 -17.70 1.10
C LYS A 636 22.99 -17.64 0.30
N GLU A 637 22.90 -17.46 -1.03
CA GLU A 637 24.08 -17.40 -1.92
C GLU A 637 24.79 -16.06 -1.76
N GLY A 638 24.08 -14.95 -1.82
CA GLY A 638 24.63 -13.62 -1.68
C GLY A 638 25.30 -13.41 -0.33
N ILE A 639 24.68 -13.90 0.77
CA ILE A 639 25.26 -13.84 2.12
C ILE A 639 26.55 -14.66 2.16
N TYR A 640 26.54 -15.90 1.61
CA TYR A 640 27.72 -16.74 1.54
C TYR A 640 28.89 -16.10 0.76
N GLN A 641 28.62 -15.57 -0.42
CA GLN A 641 29.65 -14.91 -1.25
C GLN A 641 30.21 -13.65 -0.57
N THR A 642 29.34 -12.87 0.09
CA THR A 642 29.77 -11.71 0.87
C THR A 642 30.67 -12.12 2.03
N ALA A 643 30.37 -13.20 2.75
CA ALA A 643 31.20 -13.69 3.85
C ALA A 643 32.55 -14.17 3.34
N ILE A 644 32.61 -14.98 2.28
CA ILE A 644 33.87 -15.44 1.67
C ILE A 644 34.74 -14.29 1.19
N SER A 645 34.12 -13.31 0.51
CA SER A 645 34.86 -12.13 0.04
C SER A 645 35.41 -11.30 1.21
N PHE A 646 34.63 -11.14 2.27
CA PHE A 646 35.00 -10.39 3.44
C PHE A 646 36.12 -11.05 4.26
N LEU A 647 36.16 -12.39 4.31
CA LEU A 647 37.22 -13.16 4.96
C LEU A 647 38.55 -13.05 4.24
N ARG A 648 38.55 -12.88 2.91
CA ARG A 648 39.76 -12.73 2.08
C ARG A 648 40.40 -11.35 2.16
N GLU A 649 39.69 -10.36 2.62
CA GLU A 649 40.24 -9.02 2.79
C GLU A 649 41.27 -9.00 3.89
N PRO A 650 42.43 -8.35 3.68
CA PRO A 650 43.48 -8.31 4.69
C PRO A 650 42.95 -7.69 5.98
N SER A 651 43.26 -8.32 7.11
CA SER A 651 43.17 -7.67 8.42
C SER A 651 44.18 -6.53 8.44
N TYR A 652 43.77 -5.34 8.86
CA TYR A 652 44.75 -4.27 9.09
C TYR A 652 45.72 -4.72 10.18
N SER A 653 46.94 -5.11 9.78
CA SER A 653 48.05 -5.21 10.69
C SER A 653 48.53 -3.78 10.97
N HIS A 654 48.38 -3.32 12.18
CA HIS A 654 49.13 -2.18 12.69
C HIS A 654 50.42 -2.67 13.31
#